data_5bb9a864388a25883dc413117745e57c
#
_entry.id   5bb9a864388a25883dc413117745e57c
#
_cell.length_a   1.000
_cell.length_b   1.000
_cell.length_c   1.000
_cell.angle_alpha   90.00
_cell.angle_beta   90.00
_cell.angle_gamma   90.00
#
_symmetry.space_group_name_H-M   'P 1'
#
loop_
_entity.id
_entity.type
_entity.pdbx_description
1 polymer ?
#
loop_
_entity_poly.entity_id
_entity_poly.type
_entity_poly.pdbx_seq_one_letter_code
_entity_poly.pdbx_strand_id
1 'polypeptide(L)'
;MHRSVWLTLIIVFIPISSSTSKSLYVVPFPTLIDNKSDGTLKYPYSSLQQALDHTAYDITRRTTIYLYPTHHFVDTLHLNQSHSHLRITTMSDEDVAFYRQISNRSLSTASISGGVPITGWTSVGNNTFKATVNQPNFVNQLFVNNRRVVRARLPTNYSEYLQFAAPLSDPNSARYGFQYADGQFDSWVLDDAMVVVYHSWTTSHHYIDRLIPSNRTILFTNPSGAPIGTYTIQGQRRFHVENMCSSLIANSFCFVNASKTVYLMTDGSYDPNQVQIITPVSEFVVSIVGESINQTVDDIIIDNVAIQHSAWNIERTQQADYQAAAFLTSAPLYIVNATSIVISDVEISHTGSYGIWIQDGTTNINVLNSLVTDTGAGGIRIGQMQSPVIFPTNSINIISNEISYGGNVFPSGVGLITHRANDVTIADNSIHHQRYTGVSIGWEWGYSTSYTSNIFVQGNYIYNTGEHILCDQGGIYTLGLQPGTVIHGNVIKNVFSYAAYMWGVYLDEGSTGIVVSNNIVYNIGWAGLFQHYGANNTIINNVFARTSLIDPPQSGDPIPDGDLRIMLTENHLSWLFTRNIVYDIYQGSNHSLFKSDAPNVTVEFNNNVYFNPLNTTLLFGIEQTSFEQWQKTGQDNNSVIADPLFIGDVNQCGFFTVQEESPAAKLGFSNITKPARWTPGCNTDELTSRNKNFYHW
;
A
#
# COMPACT_ATOMS: atom_id res chain seq x y z
N MET A 1 -21.19 0.48 31.21
CA MET A 1 -21.31 1.96 31.18
C MET A 1 -21.25 2.36 29.73
N HIS A 2 -22.41 2.69 29.14
CA HIS A 2 -22.50 3.17 27.78
C HIS A 2 -21.88 4.56 27.68
N ARG A 3 -20.70 4.67 27.11
CA ARG A 3 -20.26 5.91 26.51
C ARG A 3 -20.60 5.85 25.02
N SER A 4 -21.62 6.59 24.64
CA SER A 4 -21.96 6.87 23.25
C SER A 4 -20.74 7.51 22.60
N VAL A 5 -20.10 6.81 21.65
CA VAL A 5 -19.06 7.41 20.81
C VAL A 5 -19.80 8.35 19.84
N TRP A 6 -19.83 9.63 20.17
CA TRP A 6 -20.30 10.68 19.28
C TRP A 6 -19.28 10.84 18.16
N LEU A 7 -19.76 10.73 16.94
CA LEU A 7 -19.02 11.11 15.75
C LEU A 7 -18.70 12.60 15.87
N THR A 8 -17.51 12.92 16.34
CA THR A 8 -17.03 14.30 16.33
C THR A 8 -16.61 14.57 14.90
N LEU A 9 -17.46 15.29 14.16
CA LEU A 9 -17.09 15.91 12.90
C LEU A 9 -15.89 16.80 13.21
N ILE A 10 -14.66 16.37 12.90
CA ILE A 10 -13.47 17.20 13.05
C ILE A 10 -13.54 18.23 11.92
N ILE A 11 -14.25 19.32 12.16
CA ILE A 11 -14.11 20.52 11.34
C ILE A 11 -12.77 21.11 11.75
N VAL A 12 -11.75 20.87 10.96
CA VAL A 12 -10.48 21.58 11.09
C VAL A 12 -10.74 23.03 10.76
N PHE A 13 -11.05 23.81 11.79
CA PHE A 13 -11.01 25.27 11.66
C PHE A 13 -9.54 25.66 11.45
N ILE A 14 -9.17 25.95 10.23
CA ILE A 14 -7.94 26.69 9.96
C ILE A 14 -8.20 28.10 10.48
N PRO A 15 -7.57 28.56 11.56
CA PRO A 15 -7.78 29.91 12.05
C PRO A 15 -7.23 30.87 10.99
N ILE A 16 -8.14 31.55 10.29
CA ILE A 16 -7.77 32.67 9.42
C ILE A 16 -7.43 33.82 10.36
N SER A 17 -6.17 33.88 10.81
CA SER A 17 -5.66 35.08 11.47
C SER A 17 -5.52 36.16 10.38
N SER A 18 -6.04 37.33 10.65
CA SER A 18 -5.99 38.51 9.76
C SER A 18 -4.61 39.19 9.69
N SER A 19 -3.52 38.38 9.73
CA SER A 19 -2.18 38.88 9.43
C SER A 19 -2.02 38.85 7.88
N THR A 20 -1.60 39.96 7.31
CA THR A 20 -1.32 40.08 5.87
C THR A 20 -0.36 38.96 5.44
N SER A 21 -0.87 37.94 4.72
CA SER A 21 -0.08 36.86 4.19
C SER A 21 0.81 37.39 3.04
N LYS A 22 2.03 36.87 2.96
CA LYS A 22 2.93 37.15 1.83
C LYS A 22 2.63 36.15 0.71
N SER A 23 2.46 36.62 -0.52
CA SER A 23 2.26 35.80 -1.72
C SER A 23 3.50 35.82 -2.58
N LEU A 24 3.99 34.65 -3.00
CA LEU A 24 5.08 34.49 -3.93
C LEU A 24 4.61 33.61 -5.09
N TYR A 25 5.06 33.94 -6.30
CA TYR A 25 4.65 33.25 -7.53
C TYR A 25 5.87 32.62 -8.21
N VAL A 26 5.71 31.40 -8.73
CA VAL A 26 6.76 30.64 -9.42
C VAL A 26 6.27 30.25 -10.81
N VAL A 27 7.00 30.71 -11.84
CA VAL A 27 6.73 30.41 -13.25
C VAL A 27 8.04 30.00 -13.93
N PRO A 28 8.24 28.73 -14.30
CA PRO A 28 9.52 28.19 -14.76
C PRO A 28 9.79 28.49 -16.26
N PHE A 29 9.43 29.68 -16.77
CA PHE A 29 9.66 30.05 -18.16
C PHE A 29 10.63 31.24 -18.29
N PRO A 30 11.68 31.14 -19.10
CA PRO A 30 12.73 32.18 -19.22
C PRO A 30 12.30 33.51 -19.83
N THR A 31 11.11 33.63 -20.39
CA THR A 31 10.70 34.75 -21.24
C THR A 31 10.22 36.01 -20.48
N LEU A 32 10.15 35.97 -19.15
CA LEU A 32 9.75 37.11 -18.31
C LEU A 32 10.88 37.63 -17.41
N ILE A 33 12.10 37.12 -17.57
CA ILE A 33 13.23 37.49 -16.73
C ILE A 33 13.84 38.79 -17.21
N ASP A 34 13.23 39.87 -16.84
CA ASP A 34 14.01 41.08 -16.54
C ASP A 34 14.73 40.81 -15.21
N ASN A 35 15.96 41.31 -15.00
CA ASN A 35 16.83 41.08 -13.82
C ASN A 35 16.23 41.52 -12.48
N LYS A 36 14.92 41.52 -12.30
CA LYS A 36 14.14 41.98 -11.13
C LYS A 36 13.08 41.02 -10.68
N SER A 37 13.34 39.72 -10.75
CA SER A 37 12.44 38.71 -10.15
C SER A 37 12.34 38.97 -8.63
N ASP A 38 11.16 39.36 -8.14
CA ASP A 38 10.87 39.68 -6.74
C ASP A 38 9.79 38.78 -6.12
N GLY A 39 9.32 37.79 -6.90
CA GLY A 39 8.29 36.83 -6.50
C GLY A 39 6.85 37.34 -6.59
N THR A 40 6.62 38.57 -7.08
CA THR A 40 5.27 39.04 -7.32
C THR A 40 4.65 38.37 -8.56
N LEU A 41 3.32 38.46 -8.72
CA LEU A 41 2.63 37.94 -9.91
C LEU A 41 3.21 38.54 -11.22
N LYS A 42 3.66 39.77 -11.18
CA LYS A 42 4.27 40.43 -12.35
C LYS A 42 5.72 40.03 -12.61
N TYR A 43 6.47 39.73 -11.54
CA TYR A 43 7.90 39.38 -11.57
C TYR A 43 8.14 38.08 -10.80
N PRO A 44 7.62 36.92 -11.27
CA PRO A 44 7.68 35.68 -10.54
C PRO A 44 9.11 35.13 -10.45
N TYR A 45 9.34 34.25 -9.50
CA TYR A 45 10.56 33.44 -9.48
C TYR A 45 10.53 32.39 -10.59
N SER A 46 11.69 32.03 -11.10
CA SER A 46 11.85 31.03 -12.15
C SER A 46 11.93 29.59 -11.58
N SER A 47 12.16 29.43 -10.27
CA SER A 47 12.20 28.13 -9.63
C SER A 47 11.60 28.16 -8.24
N LEU A 48 11.09 27.00 -7.80
CA LEU A 48 10.54 26.84 -6.46
C LEU A 48 11.60 27.03 -5.38
N GLN A 49 12.87 26.64 -5.65
CA GLN A 49 13.98 26.86 -4.72
C GLN A 49 14.23 28.36 -4.49
N GLN A 50 14.20 29.18 -5.52
CA GLN A 50 14.34 30.64 -5.35
C GLN A 50 13.22 31.22 -4.48
N ALA A 51 11.98 30.75 -4.64
CA ALA A 51 10.88 31.20 -3.79
C ALA A 51 11.12 30.81 -2.33
N LEU A 52 11.58 29.57 -2.07
CA LEU A 52 11.89 29.10 -0.72
C LEU A 52 13.02 29.89 -0.07
N ASP A 53 14.09 30.17 -0.77
CA ASP A 53 15.23 30.94 -0.25
C ASP A 53 14.77 32.32 0.26
N HIS A 54 13.68 32.87 -0.28
CA HIS A 54 13.11 34.13 0.14
C HIS A 54 12.02 34.02 1.23
N THR A 55 11.59 32.79 1.59
CA THR A 55 10.66 32.59 2.72
C THR A 55 11.36 32.48 4.05
N ALA A 56 12.58 31.97 4.08
CA ALA A 56 13.35 31.65 5.28
C ALA A 56 13.66 32.87 6.21
N TYR A 57 13.30 34.07 5.82
CA TYR A 57 13.64 35.29 6.58
C TYR A 57 12.48 35.89 7.36
N ASP A 58 11.24 35.44 7.20
CA ASP A 58 10.08 35.99 7.91
C ASP A 58 9.12 34.89 8.37
N ILE A 59 9.45 34.27 9.49
CA ILE A 59 8.61 33.22 10.12
C ILE A 59 7.43 33.81 10.92
N THR A 60 7.26 35.13 10.96
CA THR A 60 6.20 35.77 11.73
C THR A 60 4.88 35.83 10.96
N ARG A 61 4.89 35.55 9.67
CA ARG A 61 3.73 35.61 8.78
C ARG A 61 3.68 34.38 7.89
N ARG A 62 2.46 33.87 7.63
CA ARG A 62 2.29 32.82 6.64
C ARG A 62 2.66 33.31 5.25
N THR A 63 3.59 32.59 4.59
CA THR A 63 3.91 32.80 3.18
C THR A 63 3.19 31.75 2.35
N THR A 64 2.55 32.18 1.25
CA THR A 64 1.97 31.26 0.27
C THR A 64 2.77 31.33 -1.02
N ILE A 65 3.25 30.19 -1.50
CA ILE A 65 3.91 30.03 -2.79
C ILE A 65 2.88 29.46 -3.76
N TYR A 66 2.60 30.22 -4.81
CA TYR A 66 1.71 29.85 -5.91
C TYR A 66 2.52 29.30 -7.08
N LEU A 67 2.26 28.08 -7.50
CA LEU A 67 2.96 27.40 -8.58
C LEU A 67 2.14 27.47 -9.86
N TYR A 68 2.77 27.86 -10.98
CA TYR A 68 2.16 27.75 -12.29
C TYR A 68 1.91 26.26 -12.62
N PRO A 69 0.74 25.88 -13.19
CA PRO A 69 0.38 24.47 -13.42
C PRO A 69 1.22 23.84 -14.55
N THR A 70 2.41 23.41 -14.19
CA THR A 70 3.40 22.69 -15.02
C THR A 70 4.29 21.85 -14.12
N HIS A 71 5.26 21.14 -14.69
CA HIS A 71 6.28 20.46 -13.90
C HIS A 71 7.35 21.45 -13.37
N HIS A 72 7.51 21.45 -12.07
CA HIS A 72 8.59 22.10 -11.34
C HIS A 72 9.61 21.03 -10.96
N PHE A 73 10.66 20.90 -11.74
CA PHE A 73 11.71 19.91 -11.47
C PHE A 73 12.58 20.34 -10.30
N VAL A 74 12.78 19.45 -9.35
CA VAL A 74 13.58 19.68 -8.14
C VAL A 74 14.49 18.47 -7.88
N ASP A 75 15.65 18.70 -7.28
CA ASP A 75 16.44 17.60 -6.72
C ASP A 75 15.73 17.08 -5.46
N THR A 76 15.68 17.88 -4.41
CA THR A 76 14.86 17.66 -3.23
C THR A 76 14.49 19.01 -2.64
N LEU A 77 13.22 19.21 -2.39
CA LEU A 77 12.74 20.42 -1.72
C LEU A 77 12.85 20.25 -0.21
N HIS A 78 13.83 20.88 0.40
CA HIS A 78 14.06 20.79 1.84
C HIS A 78 13.33 21.88 2.60
N LEU A 79 12.33 21.49 3.42
CA LEU A 79 11.60 22.35 4.34
C LEU A 79 12.09 22.07 5.76
N ASN A 80 12.70 23.06 6.40
CA ASN A 80 13.17 23.04 7.78
C ASN A 80 12.46 24.12 8.62
N GLN A 81 12.84 24.33 9.85
CA GLN A 81 12.19 25.29 10.75
C GLN A 81 12.08 26.71 10.20
N SER A 82 13.07 27.15 9.39
CA SER A 82 13.02 28.50 8.81
C SER A 82 11.91 28.65 7.76
N HIS A 83 11.27 27.56 7.35
CA HIS A 83 10.13 27.53 6.43
C HIS A 83 8.80 27.30 7.15
N SER A 84 8.75 27.32 8.48
CA SER A 84 7.47 27.25 9.24
C SER A 84 6.50 28.34 8.78
N HIS A 85 5.20 28.07 8.89
CA HIS A 85 4.12 28.93 8.40
C HIS A 85 4.10 29.11 6.87
N LEU A 86 4.41 28.02 6.13
CA LEU A 86 4.40 28.01 4.66
C LEU A 86 3.18 27.28 4.09
N ARG A 87 2.64 27.81 3.01
CA ARG A 87 1.69 27.11 2.13
C ARG A 87 2.26 27.03 0.71
N ILE A 88 2.17 25.86 0.09
CA ILE A 88 2.51 25.63 -1.32
C ILE A 88 1.26 25.13 -2.03
N THR A 89 0.84 25.83 -3.10
CA THR A 89 -0.38 25.51 -3.84
C THR A 89 -0.27 25.88 -5.32
N THR A 90 -1.13 25.33 -6.15
CA THR A 90 -1.27 25.73 -7.55
C THR A 90 -1.91 27.12 -7.67
N MET A 91 -1.50 27.92 -8.65
CA MET A 91 -2.12 29.21 -9.00
C MET A 91 -3.61 29.02 -9.31
N SER A 92 -4.40 30.04 -9.02
CA SER A 92 -5.79 30.11 -9.46
C SER A 92 -5.89 30.25 -10.99
N ASP A 93 -7.02 29.86 -11.56
CA ASP A 93 -7.26 30.03 -13.01
C ASP A 93 -7.14 31.49 -13.44
N GLU A 94 -7.49 32.44 -12.56
CA GLU A 94 -7.37 33.88 -12.82
C GLU A 94 -5.90 34.30 -12.90
N ASP A 95 -5.05 33.86 -11.99
CA ASP A 95 -3.61 34.11 -12.01
C ASP A 95 -2.94 33.45 -13.21
N VAL A 96 -3.33 32.20 -13.55
CA VAL A 96 -2.84 31.48 -14.73
C VAL A 96 -3.20 32.22 -16.03
N ALA A 97 -4.38 32.79 -16.10
CA ALA A 97 -4.82 33.55 -17.28
C ALA A 97 -3.89 34.72 -17.63
N PHE A 98 -3.23 35.32 -16.63
CA PHE A 98 -2.22 36.36 -16.83
C PHE A 98 -1.03 35.85 -17.65
N TYR A 99 -0.67 34.55 -17.55
CA TYR A 99 0.47 33.95 -18.26
C TYR A 99 0.09 33.16 -19.51
N ARG A 100 -1.21 32.87 -19.76
CA ARG A 100 -1.66 32.07 -20.93
C ARG A 100 -1.25 32.62 -22.29
N GLN A 101 -0.97 33.90 -22.39
CA GLN A 101 -0.46 34.52 -23.63
C GLN A 101 0.98 34.10 -23.97
N ILE A 102 1.69 33.46 -23.00
CA ILE A 102 3.11 33.15 -23.10
C ILE A 102 3.36 31.66 -23.24
N SER A 103 2.43 30.80 -22.77
CA SER A 103 2.58 29.35 -22.84
C SER A 103 1.26 28.63 -23.12
N ASN A 104 1.26 27.79 -24.14
CA ASN A 104 0.13 26.90 -24.48
C ASN A 104 0.14 25.55 -23.69
N ARG A 105 1.08 25.34 -22.78
CA ARG A 105 1.25 24.10 -22.04
C ARG A 105 0.96 24.34 -20.56
N SER A 106 -0.25 24.05 -20.14
CA SER A 106 -0.57 23.97 -18.70
C SER A 106 -1.12 22.59 -18.37
N LEU A 107 -0.67 22.03 -17.26
CA LEU A 107 -1.37 20.96 -16.55
C LEU A 107 -2.60 21.56 -15.86
N SER A 108 -3.53 20.71 -15.40
CA SER A 108 -4.62 21.18 -14.55
C SER A 108 -4.11 21.58 -13.15
N THR A 109 -3.01 20.98 -12.71
CA THR A 109 -2.41 21.15 -11.38
C THR A 109 -0.90 21.23 -11.52
N ALA A 110 -0.24 22.03 -10.70
CA ALA A 110 1.22 22.11 -10.66
C ALA A 110 1.83 20.81 -10.13
N SER A 111 2.93 20.36 -10.73
CA SER A 111 3.63 19.15 -10.30
C SER A 111 5.03 19.49 -9.81
N ILE A 112 5.35 19.09 -8.58
CA ILE A 112 6.71 19.08 -8.01
C ILE A 112 7.30 17.71 -8.37
N SER A 113 8.31 17.70 -9.25
CA SER A 113 8.83 16.47 -9.84
C SER A 113 10.31 16.25 -9.47
N GLY A 114 10.62 15.09 -8.89
CA GLY A 114 11.98 14.62 -8.61
C GLY A 114 12.65 13.90 -9.79
N GLY A 115 12.13 14.08 -11.00
CA GLY A 115 12.67 13.49 -12.21
C GLY A 115 13.40 14.49 -13.13
N VAL A 116 13.98 13.98 -14.18
CA VAL A 116 14.56 14.78 -15.28
C VAL A 116 14.02 14.30 -16.62
N PRO A 117 13.78 15.21 -17.57
CA PRO A 117 13.34 14.82 -18.90
C PRO A 117 14.48 14.17 -19.69
N ILE A 118 14.18 13.12 -20.44
CA ILE A 118 15.11 12.50 -21.41
C ILE A 118 14.72 12.95 -22.81
N THR A 119 15.69 13.49 -23.53
CA THR A 119 15.52 14.01 -24.89
C THR A 119 16.58 13.47 -25.84
N GLY A 120 16.48 13.76 -27.13
CA GLY A 120 17.48 13.36 -28.12
C GLY A 120 17.40 11.87 -28.49
N TRP A 121 16.20 11.33 -28.54
CA TRP A 121 15.94 9.94 -28.91
C TRP A 121 16.28 9.69 -30.38
N THR A 122 17.01 8.61 -30.65
CA THR A 122 17.37 8.16 -31.99
C THR A 122 16.85 6.76 -32.24
N SER A 123 16.19 6.54 -33.38
CA SER A 123 15.68 5.23 -33.75
C SER A 123 16.83 4.25 -34.04
N VAL A 124 16.68 3.01 -33.56
CA VAL A 124 17.56 1.89 -33.86
C VAL A 124 16.84 0.77 -34.63
N GLY A 125 15.62 1.03 -35.10
CA GLY A 125 14.77 0.12 -35.85
C GLY A 125 13.73 -0.59 -34.97
N ASN A 126 12.75 -1.23 -35.60
CA ASN A 126 11.70 -2.03 -34.93
C ASN A 126 11.00 -1.30 -33.75
N ASN A 127 10.63 -0.04 -33.96
CA ASN A 127 10.01 0.82 -32.91
C ASN A 127 10.89 0.99 -31.66
N THR A 128 12.17 0.67 -31.73
CA THR A 128 13.12 0.82 -30.63
C THR A 128 13.92 2.12 -30.84
N PHE A 129 14.03 2.87 -29.76
CA PHE A 129 14.76 4.12 -29.71
C PHE A 129 15.80 4.07 -28.60
N LYS A 130 16.84 4.87 -28.69
CA LYS A 130 17.85 5.06 -27.67
C LYS A 130 18.11 6.51 -27.39
N ALA A 131 18.43 6.82 -26.11
CA ALA A 131 18.92 8.12 -25.71
C ALA A 131 20.02 7.95 -24.66
N THR A 132 20.98 8.89 -24.64
CA THR A 132 22.01 8.93 -23.61
C THR A 132 21.53 9.80 -22.45
N VAL A 133 21.75 9.35 -21.21
CA VAL A 133 21.39 10.08 -20.01
C VAL A 133 22.65 10.41 -19.19
N ASN A 134 22.74 11.64 -18.73
CA ASN A 134 23.87 12.07 -17.89
C ASN A 134 23.58 11.89 -16.39
N GLN A 135 22.32 11.88 -16.04
CA GLN A 135 21.77 11.60 -14.69
C GLN A 135 20.42 10.84 -14.86
N PRO A 136 20.05 9.94 -13.94
CA PRO A 136 20.83 9.43 -12.81
C PRO A 136 21.94 8.48 -13.22
N ASN A 137 22.76 8.06 -12.26
CA ASN A 137 23.80 7.04 -12.51
C ASN A 137 23.22 5.70 -12.96
N PHE A 138 21.97 5.43 -12.65
CA PHE A 138 21.24 4.23 -13.06
C PHE A 138 19.75 4.56 -13.29
N VAL A 139 19.18 4.14 -14.43
CA VAL A 139 17.76 4.35 -14.76
C VAL A 139 16.97 3.12 -14.36
N ASN A 140 16.25 3.22 -13.24
CA ASN A 140 15.40 2.16 -12.69
C ASN A 140 13.94 2.27 -13.12
N GLN A 141 13.50 3.46 -13.49
CA GLN A 141 12.12 3.78 -13.83
C GLN A 141 12.09 4.77 -15.00
N LEU A 142 11.08 4.64 -15.82
CA LEU A 142 10.83 5.53 -16.94
C LEU A 142 9.33 5.82 -17.03
N PHE A 143 8.98 7.07 -17.31
CA PHE A 143 7.60 7.51 -17.48
C PHE A 143 7.43 8.21 -18.82
N VAL A 144 6.42 7.82 -19.59
CA VAL A 144 6.05 8.42 -20.88
C VAL A 144 4.67 9.05 -20.72
N ASN A 145 4.57 10.38 -20.87
CA ASN A 145 3.32 11.13 -20.62
C ASN A 145 2.66 10.75 -19.28
N ASN A 146 3.43 10.73 -18.21
CA ASN A 146 2.98 10.32 -16.87
C ASN A 146 2.45 8.89 -16.79
N ARG A 147 2.91 7.98 -17.66
CA ARG A 147 2.62 6.54 -17.55
C ARG A 147 3.91 5.79 -17.28
N ARG A 148 3.90 4.94 -16.27
CA ARG A 148 5.04 4.07 -15.95
C ARG A 148 5.30 3.09 -17.10
N VAL A 149 6.53 3.07 -17.60
CA VAL A 149 7.00 2.09 -18.59
C VAL A 149 7.61 0.92 -17.85
N VAL A 150 7.30 -0.28 -18.26
CA VAL A 150 7.80 -1.49 -17.61
C VAL A 150 9.28 -1.73 -17.96
N ARG A 151 10.04 -2.20 -16.99
CA ARG A 151 11.43 -2.60 -17.19
C ARG A 151 11.49 -3.93 -17.90
N ALA A 152 12.24 -4.05 -18.99
CA ALA A 152 12.36 -5.28 -19.75
C ALA A 152 12.80 -6.45 -18.86
N ARG A 153 12.09 -7.57 -18.91
CA ARG A 153 12.31 -8.71 -18.00
C ARG A 153 12.19 -10.06 -18.71
N LEU A 154 12.69 -11.08 -18.07
CA LEU A 154 12.46 -12.49 -18.38
C LEU A 154 11.79 -13.20 -17.19
N PRO A 155 10.66 -13.92 -17.39
CA PRO A 155 9.89 -14.02 -18.63
C PRO A 155 9.27 -12.69 -19.05
N THR A 156 9.05 -12.52 -20.36
CA THR A 156 8.40 -11.30 -20.90
C THR A 156 6.90 -11.22 -20.58
N ASN A 157 6.27 -12.36 -20.34
CA ASN A 157 4.92 -12.42 -19.81
C ASN A 157 4.96 -12.16 -18.30
N TYR A 158 4.31 -11.10 -17.85
CA TYR A 158 4.35 -10.65 -16.46
C TYR A 158 3.59 -11.55 -15.48
N SER A 159 2.71 -12.41 -15.95
CA SER A 159 2.03 -13.45 -15.13
C SER A 159 2.90 -14.72 -14.95
N GLU A 160 4.02 -14.82 -15.64
CA GLU A 160 4.92 -15.97 -15.58
C GLU A 160 6.17 -15.71 -14.74
N TYR A 161 6.70 -16.78 -14.17
CA TYR A 161 7.91 -16.77 -13.35
C TYR A 161 8.86 -17.87 -13.78
N LEU A 162 10.16 -17.62 -13.65
CA LEU A 162 11.17 -18.66 -13.67
C LEU A 162 11.17 -19.40 -12.32
N GLN A 163 11.71 -20.63 -12.32
CA GLN A 163 11.87 -21.43 -11.11
C GLN A 163 13.35 -21.77 -10.93
N PHE A 164 13.89 -21.51 -9.74
CA PHE A 164 15.25 -21.96 -9.46
C PHE A 164 15.28 -23.44 -9.00
N ALA A 165 16.37 -24.14 -9.28
CA ALA A 165 16.47 -25.59 -9.06
C ALA A 165 16.52 -25.96 -7.57
N ALA A 166 17.38 -25.30 -6.80
CA ALA A 166 17.55 -25.55 -5.37
C ALA A 166 18.09 -24.33 -4.61
N PRO A 167 17.80 -24.19 -3.31
CA PRO A 167 18.55 -23.31 -2.41
C PRO A 167 19.99 -23.82 -2.27
N LEU A 168 20.90 -22.94 -1.84
CA LEU A 168 22.25 -23.38 -1.45
C LEU A 168 22.18 -24.11 -0.10
N SER A 169 23.07 -25.07 0.08
CA SER A 169 23.06 -25.97 1.25
C SER A 169 23.45 -25.30 2.56
N ASP A 170 24.36 -24.33 2.51
CA ASP A 170 24.73 -23.52 3.67
C ASP A 170 23.74 -22.33 3.84
N PRO A 171 23.05 -22.21 5.00
CA PRO A 171 22.05 -21.18 5.21
C PRO A 171 22.55 -19.73 5.05
N ASN A 172 23.80 -19.45 5.39
CA ASN A 172 24.37 -18.11 5.23
C ASN A 172 24.60 -17.80 3.75
N SER A 173 25.17 -18.73 3.00
CA SER A 173 25.37 -18.62 1.56
C SER A 173 24.02 -18.54 0.81
N ALA A 174 23.00 -19.26 1.29
CA ALA A 174 21.66 -19.27 0.71
C ALA A 174 20.93 -17.91 0.78
N ARG A 175 21.41 -16.98 1.58
CA ARG A 175 20.93 -15.58 1.55
C ARG A 175 21.46 -14.79 0.35
N TYR A 176 22.54 -15.27 -0.26
CA TYR A 176 23.25 -14.60 -1.35
C TYR A 176 23.16 -15.32 -2.69
N GLY A 177 22.27 -16.30 -2.86
CA GLY A 177 22.14 -16.97 -4.13
C GLY A 177 21.36 -18.28 -4.10
N PHE A 178 21.27 -18.91 -5.26
CA PHE A 178 20.60 -20.19 -5.45
C PHE A 178 21.23 -20.99 -6.60
N GLN A 179 20.87 -22.27 -6.72
CA GLN A 179 21.17 -23.07 -7.90
C GLN A 179 20.07 -22.87 -8.94
N TYR A 180 20.48 -22.50 -10.15
CA TYR A 180 19.57 -22.31 -11.28
C TYR A 180 19.38 -23.63 -12.09
N ALA A 181 18.28 -23.70 -12.84
CA ALA A 181 17.96 -24.84 -13.66
C ALA A 181 18.91 -24.91 -14.91
N ASP A 182 19.07 -26.12 -15.47
CA ASP A 182 19.88 -26.34 -16.64
C ASP A 182 19.42 -25.49 -17.83
N GLY A 183 20.36 -24.90 -18.55
CA GLY A 183 20.07 -24.01 -19.67
C GLY A 183 19.62 -22.58 -19.30
N GLN A 184 19.34 -22.28 -18.01
CA GLN A 184 19.12 -20.91 -17.57
C GLN A 184 20.47 -20.18 -17.50
N PHE A 185 20.45 -18.89 -17.83
CA PHE A 185 21.59 -17.97 -17.81
C PHE A 185 22.74 -18.24 -18.79
N ASP A 186 22.78 -19.36 -19.48
CA ASP A 186 23.95 -19.77 -20.32
C ASP A 186 24.23 -18.81 -21.48
N SER A 187 23.21 -18.13 -22.00
CA SER A 187 23.31 -17.19 -23.13
C SER A 187 22.88 -15.77 -22.80
N TRP A 188 22.66 -15.46 -21.52
CA TRP A 188 22.12 -14.15 -21.14
C TRP A 188 23.23 -13.13 -20.89
N VAL A 189 23.02 -11.91 -21.39
CA VAL A 189 23.83 -10.76 -21.02
C VAL A 189 23.26 -10.21 -19.73
N LEU A 190 24.01 -10.35 -18.66
CA LEU A 190 23.56 -10.04 -17.28
C LEU A 190 24.14 -8.73 -16.76
N ASP A 191 24.87 -7.98 -17.58
CA ASP A 191 25.38 -6.67 -17.20
C ASP A 191 24.22 -5.76 -16.81
N ASP A 192 24.28 -5.18 -15.63
CA ASP A 192 23.21 -4.37 -15.04
C ASP A 192 21.85 -5.08 -14.80
N ALA A 193 21.77 -6.40 -14.98
CA ALA A 193 20.58 -7.15 -14.67
C ALA A 193 20.34 -7.28 -13.16
N MET A 194 19.07 -7.40 -12.78
CA MET A 194 18.63 -7.58 -11.40
C MET A 194 17.74 -8.82 -11.30
N VAL A 195 17.98 -9.65 -10.30
CA VAL A 195 17.13 -10.81 -10.02
C VAL A 195 16.14 -10.45 -8.91
N VAL A 196 14.86 -10.66 -9.18
CA VAL A 196 13.78 -10.49 -8.19
C VAL A 196 13.26 -11.86 -7.80
N VAL A 197 13.46 -12.23 -6.53
CA VAL A 197 13.00 -13.50 -5.95
C VAL A 197 11.71 -13.29 -5.18
N TYR A 198 10.74 -14.19 -5.39
CA TYR A 198 9.45 -14.19 -4.68
C TYR A 198 9.48 -15.19 -3.54
N HIS A 199 9.30 -14.68 -2.31
CA HIS A 199 9.08 -15.48 -1.10
C HIS A 199 7.57 -15.60 -0.83
N SER A 200 7.16 -16.05 0.36
CA SER A 200 5.75 -16.11 0.73
C SER A 200 5.12 -14.72 0.77
N TRP A 201 5.65 -13.83 1.60
CA TRP A 201 5.09 -12.48 1.85
C TRP A 201 6.04 -11.34 1.49
N THR A 202 7.21 -11.62 0.92
CA THR A 202 8.18 -10.61 0.50
C THR A 202 8.71 -10.89 -0.90
N THR A 203 9.36 -9.87 -1.48
CA THR A 203 10.20 -10.00 -2.68
C THR A 203 11.55 -9.42 -2.40
N SER A 204 12.62 -10.12 -2.79
CA SER A 204 14.00 -9.63 -2.65
C SER A 204 14.60 -9.26 -4.01
N HIS A 205 15.25 -8.09 -4.05
CA HIS A 205 15.84 -7.52 -5.27
C HIS A 205 17.34 -7.61 -5.19
N HIS A 206 17.97 -8.39 -6.09
CA HIS A 206 19.38 -8.77 -6.00
C HIS A 206 20.18 -8.27 -7.18
N TYR A 207 21.33 -7.65 -6.88
CA TYR A 207 22.39 -7.40 -7.85
C TYR A 207 23.23 -8.64 -8.03
N ILE A 208 23.46 -9.05 -9.27
CA ILE A 208 24.26 -10.22 -9.60
C ILE A 208 25.74 -9.91 -9.31
N ASP A 209 26.38 -10.76 -8.51
CA ASP A 209 27.83 -10.77 -8.30
C ASP A 209 28.51 -11.60 -9.40
N ARG A 210 28.16 -12.88 -9.50
CA ARG A 210 28.72 -13.78 -10.51
C ARG A 210 27.90 -15.05 -10.70
N LEU A 211 28.14 -15.69 -11.83
CA LEU A 211 27.72 -17.06 -12.10
C LEU A 211 28.84 -18.03 -11.82
N ILE A 212 28.53 -19.26 -11.36
CA ILE A 212 29.43 -20.41 -11.22
C ILE A 212 28.85 -21.56 -12.07
N PRO A 213 29.16 -21.64 -13.36
CA PRO A 213 28.53 -22.60 -14.27
C PRO A 213 28.76 -24.07 -13.89
N SER A 214 29.91 -24.39 -13.28
CA SER A 214 30.28 -25.76 -12.90
C SER A 214 29.28 -26.45 -11.97
N ASN A 215 28.56 -25.69 -11.14
CA ASN A 215 27.52 -26.20 -10.25
C ASN A 215 26.20 -25.43 -10.41
N ARG A 216 26.06 -24.63 -11.47
CA ARG A 216 24.87 -23.85 -11.81
C ARG A 216 24.42 -22.94 -10.67
N THR A 217 25.32 -22.20 -10.07
CA THR A 217 25.04 -21.27 -8.98
C THR A 217 25.09 -19.83 -9.48
N ILE A 218 24.08 -19.04 -9.09
CA ILE A 218 24.10 -17.57 -9.18
C ILE A 218 24.33 -17.01 -7.79
N LEU A 219 25.26 -16.04 -7.68
CA LEU A 219 25.53 -15.32 -6.43
C LEU A 219 25.21 -13.84 -6.57
N PHE A 220 24.79 -13.25 -5.48
CA PHE A 220 24.36 -11.87 -5.36
C PHE A 220 25.28 -11.07 -4.44
N THR A 221 25.35 -9.74 -4.64
CA THR A 221 26.12 -8.85 -3.78
C THR A 221 25.39 -8.52 -2.47
N ASN A 222 24.08 -8.57 -2.46
CA ASN A 222 23.23 -8.21 -1.33
C ASN A 222 22.41 -9.41 -0.83
N PRO A 223 22.29 -9.58 0.50
CA PRO A 223 21.57 -10.72 1.07
C PRO A 223 20.07 -10.55 1.06
N SER A 224 19.33 -11.63 0.96
CA SER A 224 17.94 -11.67 1.38
C SER A 224 17.80 -11.73 2.90
N GLY A 225 16.63 -11.35 3.45
CA GLY A 225 16.34 -11.37 4.88
C GLY A 225 16.43 -12.75 5.50
N ALA A 226 16.00 -13.77 4.75
CA ALA A 226 16.10 -15.20 5.09
C ALA A 226 16.82 -15.96 3.98
N PRO A 227 17.26 -17.21 4.21
CA PRO A 227 17.79 -18.07 3.15
C PRO A 227 16.78 -18.20 2.01
N ILE A 228 17.22 -17.95 0.78
CA ILE A 228 16.36 -18.06 -0.41
C ILE A 228 15.87 -19.51 -0.53
N GLY A 229 14.53 -19.67 -0.61
CA GLY A 229 13.88 -20.97 -0.63
C GLY A 229 13.33 -21.45 0.72
N THR A 230 13.53 -20.71 1.83
CA THR A 230 12.97 -21.06 3.15
C THR A 230 11.47 -20.83 3.19
N TYR A 231 11.02 -19.66 2.78
CA TYR A 231 9.62 -19.27 2.76
C TYR A 231 9.09 -19.34 1.32
N THR A 232 8.81 -20.55 0.88
CA THR A 232 8.21 -20.81 -0.43
C THR A 232 6.80 -21.35 -0.25
N ILE A 233 5.88 -20.92 -1.12
CA ILE A 233 4.53 -21.45 -1.11
C ILE A 233 4.48 -22.69 -1.96
N GLN A 234 4.05 -23.81 -1.38
CA GLN A 234 3.92 -25.09 -2.06
C GLN A 234 5.22 -25.54 -2.78
N GLY A 235 6.38 -25.12 -2.25
CA GLY A 235 7.67 -25.41 -2.85
C GLY A 235 7.99 -24.64 -4.12
N GLN A 236 7.16 -23.68 -4.53
CA GLN A 236 7.43 -22.86 -5.70
C GLN A 236 8.54 -21.87 -5.44
N ARG A 237 9.54 -21.88 -6.31
CA ARG A 237 10.81 -21.14 -6.18
C ARG A 237 10.89 -20.05 -7.22
N ARG A 238 9.93 -19.14 -7.19
CA ARG A 238 9.69 -18.12 -8.22
C ARG A 238 10.72 -17.01 -8.24
N PHE A 239 11.16 -16.63 -9.42
CA PHE A 239 11.95 -15.42 -9.65
C PHE A 239 11.73 -14.89 -11.08
N HIS A 240 12.16 -13.67 -11.31
CA HIS A 240 12.34 -13.11 -12.66
C HIS A 240 13.62 -12.29 -12.72
N VAL A 241 14.05 -11.94 -13.94
CA VAL A 241 15.25 -11.13 -14.15
C VAL A 241 14.88 -9.87 -14.91
N GLU A 242 15.21 -8.71 -14.37
CA GLU A 242 14.93 -7.39 -14.93
C GLU A 242 16.14 -6.75 -15.60
N ASN A 243 15.88 -5.69 -16.36
CA ASN A 243 16.84 -4.94 -17.16
C ASN A 243 17.49 -5.80 -18.26
N MET A 244 16.70 -6.65 -18.86
CA MET A 244 17.13 -7.55 -19.93
C MET A 244 16.92 -6.92 -21.29
N CYS A 245 17.92 -6.19 -21.82
CA CYS A 245 17.80 -5.50 -23.11
C CYS A 245 17.53 -6.43 -24.30
N SER A 246 17.90 -7.69 -24.20
CA SER A 246 17.55 -8.73 -25.19
C SER A 246 16.07 -9.11 -25.20
N SER A 247 15.31 -8.68 -24.19
CA SER A 247 13.90 -9.05 -23.96
C SER A 247 12.96 -7.84 -24.00
N LEU A 248 13.35 -6.79 -24.74
CA LEU A 248 12.49 -5.63 -24.97
C LEU A 248 11.22 -6.08 -25.70
N ILE A 249 10.09 -5.62 -25.21
CA ILE A 249 8.78 -5.73 -25.83
C ILE A 249 8.14 -4.32 -25.95
N ALA A 250 7.06 -4.20 -26.68
CA ALA A 250 6.35 -2.93 -26.81
C ALA A 250 6.04 -2.31 -25.43
N ASN A 251 6.30 -1.02 -25.28
CA ASN A 251 6.16 -0.25 -24.05
C ASN A 251 7.04 -0.75 -22.89
N SER A 252 8.27 -1.24 -23.21
CA SER A 252 9.28 -1.58 -22.22
C SER A 252 10.61 -0.87 -22.48
N PHE A 253 11.43 -0.75 -21.42
CA PHE A 253 12.74 -0.13 -21.49
C PHE A 253 13.81 -0.98 -20.81
N CYS A 254 15.07 -0.73 -21.18
CA CYS A 254 16.25 -1.17 -20.44
C CYS A 254 17.31 -0.08 -20.41
N PHE A 255 18.26 -0.21 -19.50
CA PHE A 255 19.37 0.72 -19.33
C PHE A 255 20.71 -0.03 -19.34
N VAL A 256 21.65 0.47 -20.12
CA VAL A 256 23.03 0.00 -20.19
C VAL A 256 23.94 1.00 -19.50
N ASN A 257 24.41 0.68 -18.31
CA ASN A 257 25.17 1.59 -17.46
C ASN A 257 26.54 1.96 -18.05
N ALA A 258 27.23 1.04 -18.72
CA ALA A 258 28.52 1.30 -19.33
C ALA A 258 28.50 2.43 -20.38
N SER A 259 27.42 2.53 -21.15
CA SER A 259 27.21 3.56 -22.17
C SER A 259 26.25 4.68 -21.74
N LYS A 260 25.71 4.60 -20.52
CA LYS A 260 24.66 5.51 -20.03
C LYS A 260 23.49 5.64 -21.01
N THR A 261 23.08 4.54 -21.62
CA THR A 261 22.08 4.53 -22.69
C THR A 261 20.81 3.84 -22.21
N VAL A 262 19.69 4.53 -22.36
CA VAL A 262 18.34 3.97 -22.24
C VAL A 262 17.87 3.51 -23.60
N TYR A 263 17.35 2.30 -23.69
CA TYR A 263 16.61 1.79 -24.84
C TYR A 263 15.13 1.70 -24.48
N LEU A 264 14.28 2.24 -25.33
CA LEU A 264 12.82 2.22 -25.19
C LEU A 264 12.23 1.59 -26.47
N MET A 265 11.44 0.54 -26.31
CA MET A 265 10.63 0.01 -27.41
C MET A 265 9.20 0.54 -27.24
N THR A 266 8.73 1.31 -28.22
CA THR A 266 7.35 1.79 -28.26
C THR A 266 6.44 0.77 -28.94
N ASP A 267 5.13 0.96 -28.82
CA ASP A 267 4.14 0.19 -29.58
C ASP A 267 3.93 0.71 -31.01
N GLY A 268 4.70 1.72 -31.42
CA GLY A 268 4.60 2.39 -32.72
C GLY A 268 3.54 3.51 -32.77
N SER A 269 2.82 3.77 -31.68
CA SER A 269 1.77 4.81 -31.64
C SER A 269 2.33 6.23 -31.46
N TYR A 270 3.60 6.38 -31.02
CA TYR A 270 4.22 7.67 -30.75
C TYR A 270 5.73 7.70 -31.08
N ASP A 271 6.23 8.90 -31.38
CA ASP A 271 7.67 9.20 -31.44
C ASP A 271 8.12 9.74 -30.06
N PRO A 272 9.14 9.14 -29.42
CA PRO A 272 9.70 9.62 -28.15
C PRO A 272 10.15 11.09 -28.13
N ASN A 273 10.47 11.67 -29.27
CA ASN A 273 10.82 13.10 -29.38
C ASN A 273 9.60 14.04 -29.37
N GLN A 274 8.38 13.51 -29.48
CA GLN A 274 7.14 14.28 -29.49
C GLN A 274 6.33 14.17 -28.19
N VAL A 275 6.81 13.38 -27.24
CA VAL A 275 6.16 13.11 -25.96
C VAL A 275 7.11 13.44 -24.82
N GLN A 276 6.55 13.68 -23.64
CA GLN A 276 7.36 13.88 -22.44
C GLN A 276 7.82 12.51 -21.90
N ILE A 277 9.14 12.36 -21.73
CA ILE A 277 9.74 11.18 -21.12
C ILE A 277 10.59 11.62 -19.93
N ILE A 278 10.26 11.10 -18.75
CA ILE A 278 10.91 11.46 -17.48
C ILE A 278 11.52 10.22 -16.84
N THR A 279 12.74 10.35 -16.31
CA THR A 279 13.33 9.38 -15.36
C THR A 279 13.51 10.03 -14.00
N PRO A 280 13.09 9.37 -12.91
CA PRO A 280 13.34 9.84 -11.55
C PRO A 280 14.83 9.89 -11.22
N VAL A 281 15.23 10.92 -10.46
CA VAL A 281 16.61 11.08 -9.96
C VAL A 281 16.66 11.25 -8.45
N SER A 282 15.63 11.82 -7.84
CA SER A 282 15.56 12.11 -6.41
C SER A 282 14.70 11.09 -5.69
N GLU A 283 15.21 10.51 -4.61
CA GLU A 283 14.45 9.58 -3.76
C GLU A 283 13.44 10.33 -2.87
N PHE A 284 13.78 11.55 -2.46
CA PHE A 284 12.94 12.48 -1.73
C PHE A 284 12.61 13.66 -2.65
N VAL A 285 11.33 13.98 -2.84
CA VAL A 285 10.91 15.12 -3.65
C VAL A 285 10.62 16.33 -2.75
N VAL A 286 9.84 16.11 -1.69
CA VAL A 286 9.58 17.08 -0.63
C VAL A 286 9.96 16.47 0.71
N SER A 287 10.88 17.10 1.41
CA SER A 287 11.42 16.66 2.70
C SER A 287 11.14 17.72 3.76
N ILE A 288 10.26 17.42 4.72
CA ILE A 288 9.87 18.29 5.83
C ILE A 288 10.57 17.74 7.08
N VAL A 289 11.69 18.32 7.46
CA VAL A 289 12.56 17.76 8.50
C VAL A 289 12.99 18.83 9.49
N GLY A 290 12.48 18.70 10.73
CA GLY A 290 12.98 19.47 11.85
C GLY A 290 14.30 18.93 12.38
N GLU A 291 15.11 19.79 12.99
CA GLU A 291 16.44 19.47 13.51
C GLU A 291 16.38 18.49 14.67
N SER A 292 15.33 18.58 15.47
CA SER A 292 15.04 17.68 16.60
C SER A 292 13.57 17.82 17.03
N ILE A 293 13.13 16.99 17.98
CA ILE A 293 11.79 17.11 18.59
C ILE A 293 11.53 18.47 19.28
N ASN A 294 12.58 19.15 19.71
CA ASN A 294 12.48 20.50 20.31
C ASN A 294 12.63 21.62 19.28
N GLN A 295 12.92 21.28 18.06
CA GLN A 295 13.16 22.19 16.95
C GLN A 295 12.45 21.62 15.71
N THR A 296 11.14 21.54 15.81
CA THR A 296 10.26 21.00 14.76
C THR A 296 10.00 22.01 13.64
N VAL A 297 9.68 21.50 12.46
CA VAL A 297 9.00 22.29 11.43
C VAL A 297 7.54 22.40 11.82
N ASP A 298 6.95 23.59 11.77
CA ASP A 298 5.58 23.81 12.20
C ASP A 298 4.76 24.51 11.13
N ASP A 299 3.47 24.16 11.07
CA ASP A 299 2.45 24.85 10.26
C ASP A 299 2.78 24.92 8.76
N ILE A 300 2.97 23.76 8.15
CA ILE A 300 3.12 23.63 6.70
C ILE A 300 1.80 23.14 6.09
N ILE A 301 1.37 23.78 5.01
CA ILE A 301 0.25 23.34 4.19
C ILE A 301 0.76 23.09 2.78
N ILE A 302 0.51 21.90 2.26
CA ILE A 302 0.71 21.55 0.86
C ILE A 302 -0.65 21.12 0.33
N ASP A 303 -1.18 21.88 -0.62
CA ASP A 303 -2.50 21.61 -1.17
C ASP A 303 -2.59 21.88 -2.68
N ASN A 304 -3.48 21.14 -3.33
CA ASN A 304 -3.77 21.29 -4.76
C ASN A 304 -2.50 21.28 -5.63
N VAL A 305 -1.59 20.34 -5.37
CA VAL A 305 -0.37 20.09 -6.17
C VAL A 305 -0.16 18.60 -6.38
N ALA A 306 0.62 18.23 -7.39
CA ALA A 306 1.12 16.86 -7.53
C ALA A 306 2.58 16.76 -7.04
N ILE A 307 2.96 15.64 -6.40
CA ILE A 307 4.34 15.28 -6.02
C ILE A 307 4.66 13.98 -6.75
N GLN A 308 5.61 14.02 -7.68
CA GLN A 308 5.77 12.94 -8.67
C GLN A 308 7.22 12.59 -8.95
N HIS A 309 7.41 11.42 -9.57
CA HIS A 309 8.68 10.96 -10.15
C HIS A 309 9.80 10.86 -9.10
N SER A 310 9.57 10.08 -8.02
CA SER A 310 10.67 9.75 -7.11
C SER A 310 11.40 8.49 -7.53
N ALA A 311 12.71 8.50 -7.34
CA ALA A 311 13.57 7.34 -7.53
C ALA A 311 13.44 6.36 -6.35
N TRP A 312 14.01 5.17 -6.54
CA TRP A 312 14.34 4.22 -5.49
C TRP A 312 15.78 3.76 -5.63
N ASN A 313 16.36 3.40 -4.52
CA ASN A 313 17.70 2.84 -4.48
C ASN A 313 17.77 1.71 -3.46
N ILE A 314 18.52 0.67 -3.78
CA ILE A 314 18.95 -0.37 -2.85
C ILE A 314 20.47 -0.41 -2.98
N GLU A 315 21.16 -0.19 -1.89
CA GLU A 315 22.61 -0.29 -1.91
C GLU A 315 23.04 -1.75 -2.14
N ARG A 316 24.16 -1.93 -2.85
CA ARG A 316 24.66 -3.27 -3.25
C ARG A 316 24.98 -4.21 -2.09
N THR A 317 25.03 -3.71 -0.88
CA THR A 317 25.29 -4.50 0.34
C THR A 317 24.12 -4.47 1.32
N GLN A 318 23.07 -3.68 1.02
CA GLN A 318 21.87 -3.59 1.85
C GLN A 318 21.06 -4.88 1.73
N GLN A 319 20.40 -5.30 2.82
CA GLN A 319 19.45 -6.40 2.78
C GLN A 319 18.36 -6.13 1.71
N ALA A 320 18.09 -7.14 0.89
CA ALA A 320 17.31 -7.02 -0.33
C ALA A 320 15.78 -7.01 -0.12
N ASP A 321 15.33 -7.37 1.08
CA ASP A 321 13.91 -7.45 1.44
C ASP A 321 13.68 -7.29 2.94
N TYR A 322 12.47 -6.91 3.29
CA TYR A 322 11.89 -6.99 4.63
C TYR A 322 10.37 -7.00 4.50
N GLN A 323 9.66 -7.44 5.55
CA GLN A 323 8.19 -7.39 5.59
C GLN A 323 7.68 -6.00 5.18
N ALA A 324 6.59 -5.95 4.41
CA ALA A 324 5.96 -4.72 3.95
C ALA A 324 6.91 -3.78 3.17
N ALA A 325 7.96 -4.29 2.52
CA ALA A 325 9.02 -3.49 1.89
C ALA A 325 9.63 -2.43 2.82
N ALA A 326 9.63 -2.69 4.13
CA ALA A 326 10.04 -1.71 5.14
C ALA A 326 11.55 -1.43 5.18
N PHE A 327 12.36 -2.20 4.43
CA PHE A 327 13.79 -1.93 4.22
C PHE A 327 14.06 -0.66 3.40
N LEU A 328 13.06 -0.16 2.67
CA LEU A 328 13.17 1.10 1.93
C LEU A 328 13.23 2.28 2.91
N THR A 329 14.15 3.21 2.66
CA THR A 329 14.46 4.32 3.55
C THR A 329 14.05 5.69 3.02
N SER A 330 13.32 5.73 1.90
CA SER A 330 12.92 6.96 1.23
C SER A 330 11.42 6.98 0.89
N ALA A 331 10.90 8.18 0.69
CA ALA A 331 9.58 8.46 0.12
C ALA A 331 9.57 9.85 -0.52
N PRO A 332 8.82 10.10 -1.60
CA PRO A 332 8.76 11.43 -2.22
C PRO A 332 8.28 12.52 -1.26
N LEU A 333 7.31 12.21 -0.38
CA LEU A 333 6.94 13.09 0.73
C LEU A 333 7.40 12.48 2.05
N TYR A 334 8.37 13.09 2.69
CA TYR A 334 9.05 12.60 3.87
C TYR A 334 8.95 13.62 5.02
N ILE A 335 8.45 13.20 6.18
CA ILE A 335 8.12 14.09 7.29
C ILE A 335 8.74 13.54 8.58
N VAL A 336 9.60 14.32 9.24
CA VAL A 336 10.29 13.97 10.48
C VAL A 336 10.38 15.21 11.39
N ASN A 337 10.22 15.05 12.69
CA ASN A 337 10.28 16.14 13.66
C ASN A 337 9.46 17.35 13.21
N ALA A 338 8.19 17.13 12.95
CA ALA A 338 7.29 18.15 12.41
C ALA A 338 5.94 18.14 13.13
N THR A 339 5.30 19.29 13.19
CA THR A 339 3.98 19.43 13.82
C THR A 339 3.05 20.29 12.97
N SER A 340 1.74 20.06 13.09
CA SER A 340 0.72 20.87 12.41
C SER A 340 0.88 20.89 10.88
N ILE A 341 1.12 19.72 10.27
CA ILE A 341 1.27 19.62 8.81
C ILE A 341 -0.06 19.20 8.19
N VAL A 342 -0.47 19.89 7.14
CA VAL A 342 -1.66 19.57 6.36
C VAL A 342 -1.28 19.29 4.91
N ILE A 343 -1.61 18.11 4.45
CA ILE A 343 -1.50 17.66 3.07
C ILE A 343 -2.93 17.42 2.59
N SER A 344 -3.43 18.25 1.69
CA SER A 344 -4.82 18.15 1.24
C SER A 344 -4.97 18.36 -0.25
N ASP A 345 -5.85 17.58 -0.88
CA ASP A 345 -6.10 17.67 -2.31
C ASP A 345 -4.80 17.52 -3.14
N VAL A 346 -3.89 16.63 -2.69
CA VAL A 346 -2.58 16.38 -3.31
C VAL A 346 -2.62 15.06 -4.08
N GLU A 347 -2.04 15.03 -5.27
CA GLU A 347 -1.70 13.80 -5.97
C GLU A 347 -0.26 13.39 -5.66
N ILE A 348 -0.04 12.18 -5.14
CA ILE A 348 1.29 11.58 -5.00
C ILE A 348 1.34 10.35 -5.90
N SER A 349 2.15 10.41 -6.95
CA SER A 349 2.17 9.36 -7.98
C SER A 349 3.54 9.16 -8.60
N HIS A 350 3.68 8.05 -9.35
CA HIS A 350 4.91 7.73 -10.09
C HIS A 350 6.13 7.62 -9.16
N THR A 351 5.94 6.97 -8.00
CA THR A 351 6.98 6.90 -6.97
C THR A 351 7.82 5.63 -7.10
N GLY A 352 9.05 5.67 -6.60
CA GLY A 352 9.94 4.51 -6.55
C GLY A 352 9.77 3.65 -5.30
N SER A 353 9.21 4.23 -4.23
CA SER A 353 9.03 3.60 -2.92
C SER A 353 7.61 3.85 -2.40
N TYR A 354 7.40 3.97 -1.08
CA TYR A 354 6.15 4.46 -0.50
C TYR A 354 5.85 5.89 -0.96
N GLY A 355 4.56 6.25 -1.07
CA GLY A 355 4.17 7.60 -1.48
C GLY A 355 4.42 8.66 -0.39
N ILE A 356 4.08 8.35 0.86
CA ILE A 356 4.28 9.22 2.03
C ILE A 356 4.96 8.42 3.14
N TRP A 357 5.91 9.04 3.84
CA TRP A 357 6.42 8.51 5.08
C TRP A 357 6.43 9.57 6.18
N ILE A 358 5.56 9.37 7.18
CA ILE A 358 5.44 10.17 8.40
C ILE A 358 6.21 9.44 9.50
N GLN A 359 7.32 10.01 9.94
CA GLN A 359 8.28 9.34 10.82
C GLN A 359 8.31 9.98 12.22
N ASP A 360 9.36 9.67 12.97
CA ASP A 360 9.57 10.04 14.36
C ASP A 360 9.41 11.52 14.67
N GLY A 361 9.00 11.81 15.89
CA GLY A 361 8.87 13.17 16.41
C GLY A 361 7.81 14.00 15.67
N THR A 362 6.88 13.34 14.97
CA THR A 362 5.77 14.02 14.28
C THR A 362 4.50 13.97 15.10
N THR A 363 3.75 15.07 15.09
CA THR A 363 2.44 15.15 15.74
C THR A 363 1.50 16.09 14.99
N ASN A 364 0.20 15.83 15.08
CA ASN A 364 -0.83 16.64 14.42
C ASN A 364 -0.61 16.75 12.89
N ILE A 365 -0.50 15.60 12.22
CA ILE A 365 -0.36 15.52 10.77
C ILE A 365 -1.69 15.09 10.15
N ASN A 366 -2.14 15.82 9.14
CA ASN A 366 -3.38 15.54 8.43
C ASN A 366 -3.12 15.31 6.95
N VAL A 367 -3.49 14.15 6.44
CA VAL A 367 -3.51 13.82 4.99
C VAL A 367 -4.97 13.64 4.59
N LEU A 368 -5.47 14.56 3.78
CA LEU A 368 -6.90 14.72 3.52
C LEU A 368 -7.20 14.77 2.02
N ASN A 369 -8.29 14.13 1.58
CA ASN A 369 -8.83 14.23 0.22
C ASN A 369 -7.79 14.04 -0.90
N SER A 370 -6.74 13.28 -0.66
CA SER A 370 -5.59 13.17 -1.54
C SER A 370 -5.59 11.83 -2.29
N LEU A 371 -4.92 11.78 -3.42
CA LEU A 371 -4.69 10.60 -4.23
C LEU A 371 -3.24 10.14 -4.07
N VAL A 372 -3.04 8.92 -3.60
CA VAL A 372 -1.72 8.27 -3.57
C VAL A 372 -1.79 7.04 -4.48
N THR A 373 -1.14 7.10 -5.64
CA THR A 373 -1.32 6.09 -6.68
C THR A 373 -0.03 5.81 -7.46
N ASP A 374 0.02 4.69 -8.19
CA ASP A 374 1.20 4.25 -8.95
C ASP A 374 2.49 4.35 -8.12
N THR A 375 2.47 3.71 -6.94
CA THR A 375 3.61 3.71 -6.04
C THR A 375 4.52 2.49 -6.28
N GLY A 376 5.82 2.67 -6.11
CA GLY A 376 6.79 1.58 -6.25
C GLY A 376 6.64 0.51 -5.17
N ALA A 377 6.37 0.93 -3.93
CA ALA A 377 6.02 0.04 -2.82
C ALA A 377 4.58 0.32 -2.36
N GLY A 378 4.35 0.70 -1.14
CA GLY A 378 3.01 1.00 -0.63
C GLY A 378 2.60 2.47 -0.77
N GLY A 379 1.42 2.79 -0.25
CA GLY A 379 0.90 4.15 -0.28
C GLY A 379 1.46 5.02 0.84
N ILE A 380 1.02 4.80 2.08
CA ILE A 380 1.37 5.65 3.22
C ILE A 380 2.03 4.81 4.32
N ARG A 381 3.15 5.30 4.85
CA ARG A 381 3.89 4.70 5.95
C ARG A 381 3.93 5.65 7.14
N ILE A 382 3.54 5.17 8.33
CA ILE A 382 3.47 5.94 9.58
C ILE A 382 4.34 5.25 10.63
N GLY A 383 5.16 6.04 11.33
CA GLY A 383 6.03 5.55 12.39
C GLY A 383 7.31 4.89 11.88
N GLN A 384 8.05 4.31 12.82
CA GLN A 384 9.35 3.69 12.59
C GLN A 384 9.38 2.21 12.98
N MET A 385 10.33 1.48 12.42
CA MET A 385 10.56 0.07 12.76
C MET A 385 11.46 -0.12 13.99
N GLN A 386 12.26 0.86 14.34
CA GLN A 386 13.27 0.72 15.40
C GLN A 386 12.67 0.79 16.79
N SER A 387 13.22 0.03 17.73
CA SER A 387 12.87 0.01 19.14
C SER A 387 14.15 0.27 19.97
N PRO A 388 14.10 1.00 21.10
CA PRO A 388 12.91 1.67 21.63
C PRO A 388 12.52 2.90 20.82
N VAL A 389 11.23 3.26 20.87
CA VAL A 389 10.74 4.53 20.30
C VAL A 389 11.13 5.65 21.27
N ILE A 390 11.97 6.53 20.80
CA ILE A 390 12.45 7.67 21.63
C ILE A 390 11.47 8.84 21.49
N PHE A 391 10.99 9.08 20.28
CA PHE A 391 10.08 10.16 19.95
C PHE A 391 8.86 9.61 19.19
N PRO A 392 7.71 9.43 19.86
CA PRO A 392 6.56 8.80 19.23
C PRO A 392 5.98 9.65 18.10
N THR A 393 5.50 8.95 17.08
CA THR A 393 4.63 9.48 16.03
C THR A 393 3.20 9.38 16.56
N ASN A 394 2.47 10.50 16.65
CA ASN A 394 1.13 10.49 17.21
C ASN A 394 0.21 11.56 16.60
N SER A 395 -1.09 11.43 16.86
CA SER A 395 -2.12 12.38 16.40
C SER A 395 -2.10 12.55 14.88
N ILE A 396 -2.15 11.42 14.16
CA ILE A 396 -2.09 11.37 12.70
C ILE A 396 -3.48 11.07 12.15
N ASN A 397 -3.95 11.86 11.18
CA ASN A 397 -5.23 11.67 10.52
C ASN A 397 -5.02 11.43 9.02
N ILE A 398 -5.45 10.27 8.53
CA ILE A 398 -5.46 9.88 7.12
C ILE A 398 -6.93 9.69 6.73
N ILE A 399 -7.53 10.75 6.16
CA ILE A 399 -8.98 10.80 6.00
C ILE A 399 -9.37 11.14 4.57
N SER A 400 -10.35 10.40 4.04
CA SER A 400 -10.95 10.65 2.73
C SER A 400 -9.98 10.60 1.56
N ASN A 401 -8.93 9.76 1.63
CA ASN A 401 -7.97 9.61 0.56
C ASN A 401 -8.33 8.42 -0.35
N GLU A 402 -7.81 8.43 -1.58
CA GLU A 402 -7.70 7.27 -2.43
C GLU A 402 -6.25 6.78 -2.43
N ILE A 403 -6.03 5.51 -2.09
CA ILE A 403 -4.71 4.87 -2.05
C ILE A 403 -4.78 3.65 -2.95
N SER A 404 -4.11 3.72 -4.11
CA SER A 404 -4.33 2.74 -5.17
C SER A 404 -3.08 2.38 -5.97
N TYR A 405 -3.11 1.21 -6.62
CA TYR A 405 -2.06 0.73 -7.53
C TYR A 405 -0.65 0.78 -6.92
N GLY A 406 -0.51 0.21 -5.71
CA GLY A 406 0.77 0.08 -5.01
C GLY A 406 1.51 -1.22 -5.32
N GLY A 407 2.83 -1.24 -5.07
CA GLY A 407 3.67 -2.42 -5.22
C GLY A 407 4.25 -2.61 -6.63
N ASN A 408 4.32 -1.57 -7.46
CA ASN A 408 4.75 -1.68 -8.86
C ASN A 408 6.24 -2.04 -9.03
N VAL A 409 7.05 -1.82 -8.01
CA VAL A 409 8.47 -2.23 -7.95
C VAL A 409 8.64 -3.26 -6.84
N PHE A 410 8.12 -3.01 -5.66
CA PHE A 410 8.23 -3.84 -4.47
C PHE A 410 6.84 -4.38 -4.08
N PRO A 411 6.42 -5.53 -4.61
CA PRO A 411 5.07 -6.05 -4.42
C PRO A 411 4.65 -6.28 -2.97
N SER A 412 5.58 -6.40 -2.03
CA SER A 412 5.29 -6.51 -0.60
C SER A 412 4.91 -5.19 0.09
N GLY A 413 4.87 -4.08 -0.64
CA GLY A 413 4.39 -2.79 -0.13
C GLY A 413 2.92 -2.85 0.26
N VAL A 414 2.56 -2.18 1.36
CA VAL A 414 1.21 -2.14 1.94
C VAL A 414 0.52 -0.84 1.60
N GLY A 415 -0.78 -0.88 1.30
CA GLY A 415 -1.53 0.34 0.99
C GLY A 415 -1.36 1.43 2.05
N LEU A 416 -1.60 1.09 3.32
CA LEU A 416 -1.29 1.94 4.46
C LEU A 416 -0.69 1.10 5.59
N ILE A 417 0.46 1.49 6.12
CA ILE A 417 1.08 0.82 7.25
C ILE A 417 1.35 1.77 8.41
N THR A 418 0.94 1.35 9.61
CA THR A 418 1.29 1.98 10.88
C THR A 418 2.25 1.08 11.62
N HIS A 419 3.50 1.49 11.73
CA HIS A 419 4.49 0.75 12.54
C HIS A 419 4.29 1.06 14.03
N ARG A 420 5.27 1.69 14.68
CA ARG A 420 5.19 2.13 16.07
C ARG A 420 4.67 3.56 16.13
N ALA A 421 3.37 3.72 16.28
CA ALA A 421 2.69 5.02 16.39
C ALA A 421 1.45 4.87 17.25
N ASN A 422 0.94 5.96 17.79
CA ASN A 422 -0.28 5.99 18.58
C ASN A 422 -1.21 7.14 18.18
N ASP A 423 -2.47 7.03 18.57
CA ASP A 423 -3.50 8.04 18.26
C ASP A 423 -3.59 8.32 16.75
N VAL A 424 -3.74 7.25 15.94
CA VAL A 424 -3.85 7.34 14.48
C VAL A 424 -5.27 7.05 14.03
N THR A 425 -5.83 7.94 13.22
CA THR A 425 -7.13 7.77 12.58
C THR A 425 -6.97 7.51 11.09
N ILE A 426 -7.46 6.38 10.62
CA ILE A 426 -7.50 5.96 9.21
C ILE A 426 -8.99 5.84 8.85
N ALA A 427 -9.57 6.90 8.24
CA ALA A 427 -11.00 6.98 8.08
C ALA A 427 -11.46 7.36 6.67
N ASP A 428 -12.56 6.74 6.24
CA ASP A 428 -13.26 7.07 4.99
C ASP A 428 -12.35 7.03 3.74
N ASN A 429 -11.28 6.22 3.75
CA ASN A 429 -10.41 6.06 2.61
C ASN A 429 -10.90 4.97 1.66
N SER A 430 -10.58 5.10 0.37
CA SER A 430 -10.66 4.04 -0.63
C SER A 430 -9.26 3.46 -0.84
N ILE A 431 -9.05 2.18 -0.48
CA ILE A 431 -7.74 1.51 -0.57
C ILE A 431 -7.90 0.29 -1.47
N HIS A 432 -7.23 0.29 -2.64
CA HIS A 432 -7.48 -0.74 -3.62
C HIS A 432 -6.32 -0.99 -4.58
N HIS A 433 -6.38 -2.13 -5.30
CA HIS A 433 -5.35 -2.55 -6.26
C HIS A 433 -3.95 -2.47 -5.65
N GLN A 434 -3.82 -3.00 -4.44
CA GLN A 434 -2.55 -3.19 -3.77
C GLN A 434 -2.04 -4.60 -4.03
N ARG A 435 -0.77 -4.75 -4.35
CA ARG A 435 -0.19 -6.09 -4.62
C ARG A 435 0.03 -6.93 -3.37
N TYR A 436 -0.24 -6.37 -2.21
CA TYR A 436 -0.20 -7.04 -0.92
C TYR A 436 -1.33 -6.52 -0.01
N THR A 437 -1.12 -6.50 1.29
CA THR A 437 -2.08 -6.07 2.32
C THR A 437 -2.62 -4.64 2.10
N GLY A 438 -3.91 -4.45 2.35
CA GLY A 438 -4.54 -3.12 2.26
C GLY A 438 -4.10 -2.18 3.38
N VAL A 439 -4.36 -2.57 4.64
CA VAL A 439 -3.96 -1.82 5.84
C VAL A 439 -3.21 -2.74 6.80
N SER A 440 -2.07 -2.31 7.32
CA SER A 440 -1.27 -3.05 8.31
C SER A 440 -1.02 -2.20 9.55
N ILE A 441 -1.21 -2.77 10.75
CA ILE A 441 -1.13 -2.05 12.02
C ILE A 441 -0.26 -2.81 13.00
N GLY A 442 0.75 -2.13 13.55
CA GLY A 442 1.66 -2.70 14.54
C GLY A 442 2.96 -3.24 13.94
N TRP A 443 3.98 -3.35 14.79
CA TRP A 443 5.32 -3.79 14.39
C TRP A 443 6.06 -4.52 15.52
N GLU A 444 5.32 -5.18 16.40
CA GLU A 444 5.88 -6.01 17.48
C GLU A 444 5.34 -7.44 17.37
N TRP A 445 6.22 -8.42 17.19
CA TRP A 445 5.85 -9.83 17.17
C TRP A 445 5.64 -10.33 18.59
N GLY A 446 4.53 -11.02 18.81
CA GLY A 446 4.18 -11.60 20.10
C GLY A 446 3.72 -10.56 21.13
N TYR A 447 3.95 -10.86 22.42
CA TYR A 447 3.43 -10.09 23.55
C TYR A 447 4.46 -9.10 24.13
N SER A 448 5.45 -8.71 23.37
CA SER A 448 6.42 -7.69 23.78
C SER A 448 5.74 -6.33 23.97
N THR A 449 6.35 -5.45 24.76
CA THR A 449 5.88 -4.07 24.92
C THR A 449 5.72 -3.41 23.56
N SER A 450 4.52 -2.98 23.25
CA SER A 450 4.18 -2.31 22.01
C SER A 450 4.15 -0.80 22.20
N TYR A 451 4.56 -0.09 21.15
CA TYR A 451 4.41 1.37 21.02
C TYR A 451 3.22 1.73 20.11
N THR A 452 2.37 0.74 19.80
CA THR A 452 1.16 0.92 18.98
C THR A 452 -0.07 0.88 19.86
N SER A 453 -0.87 1.94 19.84
CA SER A 453 -2.11 2.02 20.63
C SER A 453 -3.07 3.05 20.04
N ASN A 454 -4.37 2.90 20.34
CA ASN A 454 -5.42 3.87 19.93
C ASN A 454 -5.42 4.10 18.41
N ILE A 455 -5.41 3.02 17.63
CA ILE A 455 -5.50 3.11 16.18
C ILE A 455 -6.95 2.90 15.76
N PHE A 456 -7.54 3.86 15.05
CA PHE A 456 -8.92 3.83 14.60
C PHE A 456 -8.96 3.63 13.09
N VAL A 457 -9.33 2.42 12.63
CA VAL A 457 -9.55 2.09 11.22
C VAL A 457 -11.05 2.04 10.99
N GLN A 458 -11.62 3.12 10.44
CA GLN A 458 -13.07 3.22 10.40
C GLN A 458 -13.62 3.71 9.06
N GLY A 459 -14.71 3.12 8.60
CA GLY A 459 -15.43 3.58 7.42
C GLY A 459 -14.61 3.50 6.12
N ASN A 460 -13.57 2.67 6.04
CA ASN A 460 -12.78 2.54 4.84
C ASN A 460 -13.38 1.51 3.88
N TYR A 461 -13.17 1.72 2.58
CA TYR A 461 -13.48 0.77 1.53
C TYR A 461 -12.19 0.16 1.01
N ILE A 462 -11.95 -1.12 1.31
CA ILE A 462 -10.70 -1.85 1.00
C ILE A 462 -11.06 -2.99 0.04
N TYR A 463 -10.47 -2.98 -1.17
CA TYR A 463 -10.84 -3.97 -2.17
C TYR A 463 -9.75 -4.24 -3.21
N ASN A 464 -9.82 -5.41 -3.85
CA ASN A 464 -8.87 -5.85 -4.87
C ASN A 464 -7.43 -5.75 -4.36
N THR A 465 -7.14 -6.41 -3.23
CA THR A 465 -5.80 -6.47 -2.65
C THR A 465 -5.16 -7.83 -2.88
N GLY A 466 -3.81 -7.85 -2.91
CA GLY A 466 -2.98 -9.03 -3.10
C GLY A 466 -2.74 -9.41 -4.54
N GLU A 467 -3.68 -9.21 -5.42
CA GLU A 467 -3.58 -9.39 -6.88
C GLU A 467 -2.86 -10.68 -7.33
N HIS A 468 -2.99 -11.78 -6.57
CA HIS A 468 -2.38 -13.09 -6.85
C HIS A 468 -0.83 -13.08 -6.97
N ILE A 469 -0.14 -12.19 -6.25
CA ILE A 469 1.31 -12.06 -6.35
C ILE A 469 2.05 -12.69 -5.17
N LEU A 470 1.65 -12.35 -3.95
CA LEU A 470 2.22 -12.87 -2.70
C LEU A 470 1.15 -13.61 -1.90
N CYS A 471 1.51 -14.13 -0.74
CA CYS A 471 0.61 -14.80 0.19
C CYS A 471 0.77 -14.22 1.58
N ASP A 472 0.02 -14.78 2.54
CA ASP A 472 0.11 -14.40 3.94
C ASP A 472 -0.23 -12.92 4.16
N GLN A 473 -1.46 -12.57 3.82
CA GLN A 473 -1.92 -11.19 3.73
C GLN A 473 -3.36 -11.01 4.19
N GLY A 474 -3.74 -9.78 4.54
CA GLY A 474 -5.09 -9.42 4.92
C GLY A 474 -5.60 -8.18 4.20
N GLY A 475 -6.92 -8.03 4.10
CA GLY A 475 -7.49 -6.72 3.80
C GLY A 475 -7.08 -5.72 4.88
N ILE A 476 -7.24 -6.11 6.15
CA ILE A 476 -6.66 -5.44 7.32
C ILE A 476 -5.84 -6.47 8.11
N TYR A 477 -4.60 -6.14 8.43
CA TYR A 477 -3.64 -6.94 9.18
C TYR A 477 -3.23 -6.22 10.47
N THR A 478 -3.07 -6.96 11.57
CA THR A 478 -2.59 -6.41 12.84
C THR A 478 -1.48 -7.27 13.43
N LEU A 479 -0.61 -6.67 14.25
CA LEU A 479 0.54 -7.35 14.84
C LEU A 479 0.86 -6.82 16.24
N GLY A 480 0.89 -7.72 17.24
CA GLY A 480 1.28 -7.43 18.62
C GLY A 480 0.21 -6.76 19.47
N LEU A 481 0.62 -6.31 20.66
CA LEU A 481 -0.26 -5.64 21.60
C LEU A 481 -0.74 -4.29 21.06
N GLN A 482 -2.05 -4.06 21.06
CA GLN A 482 -2.65 -2.84 20.49
C GLN A 482 -3.82 -2.32 21.34
N PRO A 483 -3.57 -1.89 22.57
CA PRO A 483 -4.64 -1.41 23.44
C PRO A 483 -5.35 -0.20 22.81
N GLY A 484 -6.68 -0.24 22.82
CA GLY A 484 -7.51 0.83 22.28
C GLY A 484 -7.66 0.84 20.74
N THR A 485 -7.11 -0.16 20.05
CA THR A 485 -7.28 -0.27 18.58
C THR A 485 -8.67 -0.75 18.22
N VAL A 486 -9.30 -0.09 17.26
CA VAL A 486 -10.66 -0.34 16.79
C VAL A 486 -10.71 -0.41 15.26
N ILE A 487 -11.19 -1.52 14.74
CA ILE A 487 -11.48 -1.76 13.32
C ILE A 487 -13.00 -1.73 13.17
N HIS A 488 -13.56 -0.62 12.64
CA HIS A 488 -15.00 -0.35 12.70
C HIS A 488 -15.59 0.13 11.38
N GLY A 489 -16.73 -0.44 10.99
CA GLY A 489 -17.53 0.08 9.88
C GLY A 489 -16.85 0.01 8.51
N ASN A 490 -15.81 -0.82 8.36
CA ASN A 490 -15.12 -0.97 7.07
C ASN A 490 -15.86 -1.96 6.17
N VAL A 491 -15.70 -1.80 4.87
CA VAL A 491 -16.07 -2.79 3.86
C VAL A 491 -14.77 -3.34 3.25
N ILE A 492 -14.58 -4.64 3.36
CA ILE A 492 -13.40 -5.37 2.86
C ILE A 492 -13.89 -6.41 1.86
N LYS A 493 -13.39 -6.36 0.62
CA LYS A 493 -13.76 -7.36 -0.41
C LYS A 493 -12.61 -7.68 -1.34
N ASN A 494 -12.69 -8.86 -1.99
CA ASN A 494 -11.77 -9.25 -3.06
C ASN A 494 -10.30 -9.22 -2.58
N VAL A 495 -9.99 -9.98 -1.53
CA VAL A 495 -8.61 -10.20 -1.08
C VAL A 495 -8.14 -11.52 -1.67
N PHE A 496 -7.11 -11.48 -2.52
CA PHE A 496 -6.60 -12.65 -3.25
C PHE A 496 -5.09 -12.76 -3.15
N SER A 497 -4.58 -13.97 -2.92
CA SER A 497 -3.15 -14.27 -2.89
C SER A 497 -2.72 -15.10 -4.09
N TYR A 498 -1.43 -15.35 -4.19
CA TYR A 498 -0.87 -16.21 -5.25
C TYR A 498 -1.43 -17.64 -5.19
N ALA A 499 -1.54 -18.22 -4.01
CA ALA A 499 -2.02 -19.60 -3.84
C ALA A 499 -2.85 -19.81 -2.57
N ALA A 500 -2.41 -19.30 -1.42
CA ALA A 500 -3.01 -19.58 -0.12
C ALA A 500 -2.76 -18.43 0.86
N TYR A 501 -3.33 -18.52 2.07
CA TYR A 501 -3.07 -17.60 3.18
C TYR A 501 -3.47 -16.15 2.85
N MET A 502 -4.80 -15.92 2.70
CA MET A 502 -5.41 -14.63 2.45
C MET A 502 -6.66 -14.47 3.31
N TRP A 503 -6.75 -13.37 4.03
CA TRP A 503 -7.81 -13.15 5.01
C TRP A 503 -8.43 -11.76 4.87
N GLY A 504 -9.67 -11.65 5.29
CA GLY A 504 -10.34 -10.35 5.35
C GLY A 504 -9.74 -9.48 6.44
N VAL A 505 -9.88 -9.93 7.69
CA VAL A 505 -9.20 -9.37 8.86
C VAL A 505 -8.23 -10.42 9.40
N TYR A 506 -6.98 -10.04 9.53
CA TYR A 506 -5.89 -10.90 9.99
C TYR A 506 -5.28 -10.35 11.29
N LEU A 507 -5.54 -11.05 12.38
CA LEU A 507 -4.96 -10.79 13.68
C LEU A 507 -3.73 -11.70 13.84
N ASP A 508 -2.55 -11.20 13.47
CA ASP A 508 -1.31 -11.98 13.48
C ASP A 508 -0.66 -11.97 14.87
N GLU A 509 0.52 -12.49 14.98
CA GLU A 509 1.27 -12.84 16.17
C GLU A 509 1.14 -11.84 17.34
N GLY A 510 0.47 -12.26 18.40
CA GLY A 510 0.30 -11.46 19.61
C GLY A 510 -0.76 -10.35 19.53
N SER A 511 -1.54 -10.29 18.46
CA SER A 511 -2.62 -9.28 18.29
C SER A 511 -3.58 -9.33 19.48
N THR A 512 -3.60 -8.28 20.29
CA THR A 512 -4.28 -8.28 21.59
C THR A 512 -4.99 -6.96 21.89
N GLY A 513 -6.21 -7.07 22.44
CA GLY A 513 -6.99 -5.93 22.91
C GLY A 513 -7.68 -5.15 21.78
N ILE A 514 -7.92 -5.79 20.65
CA ILE A 514 -8.48 -5.19 19.44
C ILE A 514 -10.00 -5.39 19.40
N VAL A 515 -10.73 -4.36 19.00
CA VAL A 515 -12.16 -4.43 18.74
C VAL A 515 -12.40 -4.43 17.22
N VAL A 516 -12.99 -5.51 16.70
CA VAL A 516 -13.43 -5.63 15.31
C VAL A 516 -14.95 -5.56 15.29
N SER A 517 -15.51 -4.46 14.77
CA SER A 517 -16.95 -4.21 14.91
C SER A 517 -17.58 -3.57 13.68
N ASN A 518 -18.82 -3.95 13.39
CA ASN A 518 -19.61 -3.35 12.31
C ASN A 518 -18.93 -3.40 10.92
N ASN A 519 -18.06 -4.38 10.66
CA ASN A 519 -17.43 -4.53 9.36
C ASN A 519 -18.23 -5.47 8.45
N ILE A 520 -18.13 -5.25 7.14
CA ILE A 520 -18.62 -6.15 6.10
C ILE A 520 -17.40 -6.71 5.39
N VAL A 521 -17.20 -8.01 5.50
CA VAL A 521 -16.06 -8.74 4.91
C VAL A 521 -16.61 -9.80 3.97
N TYR A 522 -16.32 -9.69 2.67
CA TYR A 522 -16.86 -10.63 1.70
C TYR A 522 -15.98 -10.85 0.47
N ASN A 523 -16.16 -11.98 -0.22
CA ASN A 523 -15.33 -12.39 -1.35
C ASN A 523 -13.85 -12.46 -0.98
N ILE A 524 -13.54 -13.14 0.11
CA ILE A 524 -12.16 -13.40 0.54
C ILE A 524 -11.75 -14.77 0.03
N GLY A 525 -10.55 -14.90 -0.46
CA GLY A 525 -10.09 -16.15 -1.05
C GLY A 525 -9.92 -17.30 -0.05
N TRP A 526 -9.74 -17.01 1.26
CA TRP A 526 -9.59 -18.04 2.29
C TRP A 526 -10.58 -17.85 3.44
N ALA A 527 -10.29 -17.05 4.46
CA ALA A 527 -11.17 -16.82 5.61
C ALA A 527 -11.49 -15.34 5.81
N GLY A 528 -12.71 -15.06 6.27
CA GLY A 528 -13.14 -13.70 6.59
C GLY A 528 -12.40 -13.13 7.80
N LEU A 529 -12.13 -13.98 8.80
CA LEU A 529 -11.39 -13.63 10.02
C LEU A 529 -10.38 -14.71 10.35
N PHE A 530 -9.13 -14.32 10.58
CA PHE A 530 -8.06 -15.20 11.01
C PHE A 530 -7.29 -14.60 12.18
N GLN A 531 -6.96 -15.40 13.17
CA GLN A 531 -6.01 -15.10 14.24
C GLN A 531 -4.91 -16.14 14.26
N HIS A 532 -3.65 -15.69 14.16
CA HIS A 532 -2.52 -16.59 14.35
C HIS A 532 -2.44 -16.99 15.83
N TYR A 533 -2.21 -16.03 16.73
CA TYR A 533 -2.42 -16.11 18.17
C TYR A 533 -2.56 -14.70 18.76
N GLY A 534 -3.24 -14.58 19.90
CA GLY A 534 -3.51 -13.28 20.54
C GLY A 534 -4.60 -13.40 21.60
N ALA A 535 -4.84 -12.31 22.32
CA ALA A 535 -5.70 -12.31 23.50
C ALA A 535 -6.71 -11.16 23.53
N ASN A 536 -7.86 -11.42 24.16
CA ASN A 536 -8.86 -10.41 24.51
C ASN A 536 -9.33 -9.57 23.32
N ASN A 537 -9.49 -10.19 22.16
CA ASN A 537 -10.03 -9.54 20.99
C ASN A 537 -11.56 -9.65 20.97
N THR A 538 -12.26 -8.56 20.70
CA THR A 538 -13.72 -8.49 20.63
C THR A 538 -14.18 -8.37 19.19
N ILE A 539 -14.91 -9.37 18.69
CA ILE A 539 -15.45 -9.44 17.35
C ILE A 539 -16.97 -9.34 17.44
N ILE A 540 -17.52 -8.20 17.07
CA ILE A 540 -18.92 -7.91 17.36
C ILE A 540 -19.65 -7.20 16.22
N ASN A 541 -20.85 -7.71 15.89
CA ASN A 541 -21.74 -7.07 14.90
C ASN A 541 -21.11 -6.95 13.50
N ASN A 542 -20.35 -7.97 13.05
CA ASN A 542 -19.78 -8.01 11.72
C ASN A 542 -20.59 -8.93 10.80
N VAL A 543 -20.41 -8.75 9.51
CA VAL A 543 -20.83 -9.70 8.47
C VAL A 543 -19.59 -10.29 7.82
N PHE A 544 -19.42 -11.59 7.90
CA PHE A 544 -18.43 -12.36 7.14
C PHE A 544 -19.21 -13.18 6.09
N ALA A 545 -19.05 -12.86 4.81
CA ALA A 545 -19.89 -13.44 3.77
C ALA A 545 -19.09 -13.91 2.57
N ARG A 546 -19.50 -15.04 1.99
CA ARG A 546 -18.89 -15.60 0.79
C ARG A 546 -17.36 -15.64 0.89
N THR A 547 -16.87 -16.11 2.04
CA THR A 547 -15.47 -16.04 2.38
C THR A 547 -14.64 -17.18 1.79
N SER A 548 -15.27 -18.22 1.26
CA SER A 548 -14.60 -19.42 0.75
C SER A 548 -14.61 -19.51 -0.78
N LEU A 549 -14.62 -18.37 -1.48
CA LEU A 549 -14.47 -18.33 -2.93
C LEU A 549 -13.00 -18.42 -3.32
N ILE A 550 -12.43 -19.60 -3.28
CA ILE A 550 -11.24 -19.81 -4.09
C ILE A 550 -11.70 -19.93 -5.56
N ASP A 551 -11.09 -19.22 -6.49
CA ASP A 551 -10.95 -19.73 -7.85
C ASP A 551 -10.53 -21.18 -7.75
N PRO A 552 -11.12 -22.09 -8.54
CA PRO A 552 -10.93 -23.52 -8.33
C PRO A 552 -9.47 -23.79 -8.01
N PRO A 553 -9.18 -24.44 -6.86
CA PRO A 553 -7.82 -24.62 -6.41
C PRO A 553 -7.05 -25.27 -7.56
N GLN A 554 -5.91 -24.70 -7.91
CA GLN A 554 -5.01 -25.42 -8.79
C GLN A 554 -4.65 -26.72 -8.09
N SER A 555 -4.55 -27.81 -8.80
CA SER A 555 -4.35 -29.11 -8.18
C SER A 555 -3.13 -29.09 -7.25
N GLY A 556 -3.38 -29.22 -5.96
CA GLY A 556 -2.35 -29.13 -4.91
C GLY A 556 -2.50 -27.92 -3.97
N ASP A 557 -3.42 -27.00 -4.21
CA ASP A 557 -3.71 -25.91 -3.28
C ASP A 557 -4.34 -26.47 -2.00
N PRO A 558 -3.93 -25.98 -0.82
CA PRO A 558 -4.60 -26.35 0.41
C PRO A 558 -6.05 -25.87 0.34
N ILE A 559 -6.96 -26.75 0.76
CA ILE A 559 -8.39 -26.42 0.86
C ILE A 559 -8.55 -25.33 1.95
N PRO A 560 -9.40 -24.30 1.72
CA PRO A 560 -9.72 -23.32 2.76
C PRO A 560 -10.14 -24.00 4.05
N ASP A 561 -9.56 -23.59 5.14
CA ASP A 561 -9.72 -24.22 6.44
C ASP A 561 -10.89 -23.66 7.27
N GLY A 562 -11.81 -22.90 6.65
CA GLY A 562 -12.99 -22.35 7.30
C GLY A 562 -13.14 -20.84 7.15
N ASP A 563 -14.34 -20.33 7.46
CA ASP A 563 -14.65 -18.89 7.37
C ASP A 563 -14.04 -18.09 8.53
N LEU A 564 -13.89 -18.74 9.67
CA LEU A 564 -13.31 -18.21 10.90
C LEU A 564 -12.21 -19.16 11.36
N ARG A 565 -11.02 -18.66 11.67
CA ARG A 565 -9.90 -19.50 12.06
C ARG A 565 -9.04 -18.93 13.18
N ILE A 566 -8.63 -19.78 14.13
CA ILE A 566 -7.53 -19.54 15.06
C ILE A 566 -6.48 -20.62 14.86
N MET A 567 -5.22 -20.25 14.65
CA MET A 567 -4.14 -21.20 14.37
C MET A 567 -3.49 -21.73 15.65
N LEU A 568 -3.06 -20.84 16.54
CA LEU A 568 -2.48 -21.22 17.82
C LEU A 568 -3.36 -20.73 18.97
N THR A 569 -3.50 -21.56 20.00
CA THR A 569 -4.29 -21.21 21.17
C THR A 569 -3.46 -21.28 22.42
N GLU A 570 -3.77 -20.40 23.34
CA GLU A 570 -3.10 -20.20 24.60
C GLU A 570 -4.12 -20.23 25.72
N ASN A 571 -3.68 -20.33 26.98
CA ASN A 571 -4.57 -20.47 28.16
C ASN A 571 -5.18 -19.10 28.59
N HIS A 572 -5.76 -18.36 27.64
CA HIS A 572 -6.45 -17.11 27.89
C HIS A 572 -7.59 -16.92 26.88
N LEU A 573 -8.47 -15.96 27.12
CA LEU A 573 -9.53 -15.62 26.17
C LEU A 573 -8.92 -15.07 24.87
N SER A 574 -9.12 -15.79 23.78
CA SER A 574 -8.71 -15.35 22.43
C SER A 574 -9.75 -14.41 21.83
N TRP A 575 -11.00 -14.87 21.71
CA TRP A 575 -12.10 -14.12 21.13
C TRP A 575 -13.34 -14.06 22.02
N LEU A 576 -13.93 -12.87 22.12
CA LEU A 576 -15.34 -12.68 22.35
C LEU A 576 -16.02 -12.46 20.99
N PHE A 577 -16.75 -13.46 20.49
CA PHE A 577 -17.38 -13.44 19.16
C PHE A 577 -18.91 -13.41 19.31
N THR A 578 -19.53 -12.24 19.09
CA THR A 578 -20.95 -12.07 19.39
C THR A 578 -21.67 -11.16 18.40
N ARG A 579 -22.94 -11.48 18.15
CA ARG A 579 -23.83 -10.72 17.23
C ARG A 579 -23.24 -10.56 15.83
N ASN A 580 -22.55 -11.59 15.33
CA ASN A 580 -22.04 -11.59 13.98
C ASN A 580 -22.94 -12.43 13.06
N ILE A 581 -22.87 -12.17 11.78
CA ILE A 581 -23.47 -12.99 10.72
C ILE A 581 -22.33 -13.63 9.92
N VAL A 582 -22.36 -14.97 9.81
CA VAL A 582 -21.47 -15.70 8.89
C VAL A 582 -22.34 -16.34 7.80
N TYR A 583 -22.16 -15.87 6.57
CA TYR A 583 -22.94 -16.29 5.41
C TYR A 583 -22.02 -16.98 4.39
N ASP A 584 -22.06 -18.30 4.38
CA ASP A 584 -21.20 -19.14 3.55
C ASP A 584 -21.95 -19.68 2.31
N ILE A 585 -21.25 -19.87 1.20
CA ILE A 585 -21.78 -20.44 -0.06
C ILE A 585 -21.04 -21.71 -0.48
N TYR A 586 -20.33 -22.36 0.42
CA TYR A 586 -19.60 -23.59 0.11
C TYR A 586 -20.56 -24.70 -0.37
N GLN A 587 -20.19 -25.41 -1.44
CA GLN A 587 -21.05 -26.41 -2.10
C GLN A 587 -20.77 -27.85 -1.69
N GLY A 588 -19.84 -28.09 -0.78
CA GLY A 588 -19.54 -29.44 -0.25
C GLY A 588 -20.58 -29.95 0.73
N SER A 589 -20.51 -31.22 1.09
CA SER A 589 -21.42 -31.84 2.07
C SER A 589 -21.19 -31.31 3.49
N ASN A 590 -19.94 -30.99 3.84
CA ASN A 590 -19.53 -30.45 5.13
C ASN A 590 -18.61 -29.26 4.90
N HIS A 591 -18.77 -28.20 5.67
CA HIS A 591 -17.92 -27.03 5.65
C HIS A 591 -17.49 -26.63 7.06
N SER A 592 -16.19 -26.40 7.25
CA SER A 592 -15.67 -25.85 8.49
C SER A 592 -16.04 -24.38 8.58
N LEU A 593 -16.99 -23.99 9.40
CA LEU A 593 -17.32 -22.60 9.63
C LEU A 593 -16.31 -21.98 10.61
N PHE A 594 -16.01 -22.66 11.69
CA PHE A 594 -14.97 -22.25 12.65
C PHE A 594 -13.97 -23.38 12.87
N LYS A 595 -12.69 -23.12 12.64
CA LYS A 595 -11.60 -24.06 12.84
C LYS A 595 -10.53 -23.52 13.79
N SER A 596 -10.01 -24.41 14.63
CA SER A 596 -8.81 -24.18 15.42
C SER A 596 -7.85 -25.34 15.25
N ASP A 597 -6.55 -25.08 15.23
CA ASP A 597 -5.51 -26.12 15.10
C ASP A 597 -5.02 -26.63 16.48
N ALA A 598 -5.48 -26.02 17.57
CA ALA A 598 -5.01 -26.37 18.91
C ALA A 598 -6.16 -26.79 19.86
N PRO A 599 -5.92 -27.76 20.76
CA PRO A 599 -6.98 -28.37 21.58
C PRO A 599 -7.57 -27.46 22.65
N ASN A 600 -6.91 -26.37 23.04
CA ASN A 600 -7.33 -25.54 24.17
C ASN A 600 -7.74 -24.12 23.70
N VAL A 601 -8.71 -24.07 22.81
CA VAL A 601 -9.26 -22.75 22.36
C VAL A 601 -10.11 -22.18 23.50
N THR A 602 -9.69 -21.03 24.03
CA THR A 602 -10.54 -20.23 24.90
C THR A 602 -11.23 -19.17 24.05
N VAL A 603 -12.51 -19.41 23.76
CA VAL A 603 -13.38 -18.50 23.00
C VAL A 603 -14.73 -18.38 23.68
N GLU A 604 -15.39 -17.26 23.54
CA GLU A 604 -16.77 -17.03 23.97
C GLU A 604 -17.60 -16.64 22.73
N PHE A 605 -18.38 -17.59 22.23
CA PHE A 605 -19.29 -17.37 21.09
C PHE A 605 -20.73 -17.33 21.59
N ASN A 606 -21.48 -16.29 21.17
CA ASN A 606 -22.91 -16.20 21.47
C ASN A 606 -23.67 -15.18 20.61
N ASN A 607 -24.98 -15.37 20.45
CA ASN A 607 -25.88 -14.48 19.73
C ASN A 607 -25.49 -14.27 18.25
N ASN A 608 -24.95 -15.28 17.58
CA ASN A 608 -24.52 -15.23 16.20
C ASN A 608 -25.57 -15.88 15.28
N VAL A 609 -25.55 -15.52 14.01
CA VAL A 609 -26.32 -16.17 12.94
C VAL A 609 -25.37 -16.80 11.94
N TYR A 610 -25.55 -18.07 11.68
CA TYR A 610 -24.80 -18.85 10.70
C TYR A 610 -25.74 -19.32 9.60
N PHE A 611 -25.33 -19.23 8.34
CA PHE A 611 -26.20 -19.65 7.25
C PHE A 611 -25.41 -20.07 6.01
N ASN A 612 -25.82 -21.21 5.43
CA ASN A 612 -25.41 -21.62 4.10
C ASN A 612 -26.67 -21.92 3.26
N PRO A 613 -26.95 -21.17 2.20
CA PRO A 613 -28.16 -21.34 1.37
C PRO A 613 -28.19 -22.68 0.62
N LEU A 614 -27.06 -23.39 0.55
CA LEU A 614 -26.92 -24.67 -0.16
C LEU A 614 -27.14 -25.88 0.75
N ASN A 615 -27.58 -25.65 2.00
CA ASN A 615 -27.82 -26.69 3.03
C ASN A 615 -26.58 -27.56 3.34
N THR A 616 -25.39 -26.99 3.24
CA THR A 616 -24.15 -27.65 3.68
C THR A 616 -24.14 -27.76 5.20
N THR A 617 -23.68 -28.90 5.72
CA THR A 617 -23.49 -29.08 7.16
C THR A 617 -22.32 -28.21 7.65
N LEU A 618 -22.61 -27.29 8.57
CA LEU A 618 -21.60 -26.42 9.17
C LEU A 618 -20.93 -27.11 10.36
N LEU A 619 -19.60 -27.07 10.40
CA LEU A 619 -18.77 -27.69 11.42
C LEU A 619 -18.02 -26.63 12.26
N PHE A 620 -17.85 -26.94 13.54
CA PHE A 620 -17.31 -25.99 14.53
C PHE A 620 -16.22 -26.62 15.39
N GLY A 621 -15.27 -25.76 15.78
CA GLY A 621 -14.22 -26.08 16.74
C GLY A 621 -13.14 -26.99 16.17
N ILE A 622 -12.26 -27.47 17.06
CA ILE A 622 -11.14 -28.34 16.69
C ILE A 622 -11.59 -29.70 16.19
N GLU A 623 -12.61 -30.29 16.87
CA GLU A 623 -13.14 -31.62 16.55
C GLU A 623 -14.08 -31.59 15.31
N GLN A 624 -14.28 -30.42 14.73
CA GLN A 624 -15.18 -30.25 13.57
C GLN A 624 -16.55 -30.91 13.82
N THR A 625 -17.16 -30.54 14.95
CA THR A 625 -18.43 -31.10 15.40
C THR A 625 -19.62 -30.35 14.79
N SER A 626 -20.79 -30.98 14.84
CA SER A 626 -22.05 -30.32 14.47
C SER A 626 -22.37 -29.15 15.39
N PHE A 627 -23.20 -28.22 14.93
CA PHE A 627 -23.61 -27.04 15.71
C PHE A 627 -24.25 -27.45 17.07
N GLU A 628 -25.07 -28.50 17.09
CA GLU A 628 -25.69 -29.00 18.33
C GLU A 628 -24.64 -29.54 19.33
N GLN A 629 -23.59 -30.21 18.83
CA GLN A 629 -22.48 -30.66 19.67
C GLN A 629 -21.64 -29.51 20.18
N TRP A 630 -21.40 -28.50 19.32
CA TRP A 630 -20.72 -27.29 19.69
C TRP A 630 -21.44 -26.52 20.80
N GLN A 631 -22.77 -26.39 20.72
CA GLN A 631 -23.59 -25.77 21.77
C GLN A 631 -23.46 -26.52 23.12
N LYS A 632 -23.33 -27.84 23.09
CA LYS A 632 -23.12 -28.64 24.34
C LYS A 632 -21.79 -28.34 25.04
N THR A 633 -20.85 -27.71 24.39
CA THR A 633 -19.61 -27.20 25.00
C THR A 633 -19.80 -25.89 25.77
N GLY A 634 -21.01 -25.31 25.74
CA GLY A 634 -21.33 -24.01 26.36
C GLY A 634 -21.19 -22.81 25.40
N GLN A 635 -20.78 -23.05 24.20
CA GLN A 635 -20.66 -22.00 23.16
C GLN A 635 -21.99 -21.80 22.45
N ASP A 636 -22.20 -20.62 21.87
CA ASP A 636 -23.33 -20.29 20.95
C ASP A 636 -24.72 -20.67 21.47
N ASN A 637 -24.95 -20.63 22.79
CA ASN A 637 -26.20 -21.07 23.40
C ASN A 637 -27.43 -20.31 22.86
N ASN A 638 -27.29 -19.06 22.47
CA ASN A 638 -28.36 -18.24 21.90
C ASN A 638 -28.18 -18.03 20.39
N SER A 639 -27.17 -18.61 19.76
CA SER A 639 -26.95 -18.50 18.33
C SER A 639 -27.82 -19.46 17.53
N VAL A 640 -28.03 -19.16 16.25
CA VAL A 640 -28.87 -19.98 15.38
C VAL A 640 -28.25 -20.21 14.01
N ILE A 641 -28.56 -21.36 13.40
CA ILE A 641 -28.39 -21.58 11.97
C ILE A 641 -29.71 -21.20 11.30
N ALA A 642 -29.77 -20.04 10.64
CA ALA A 642 -31.00 -19.55 10.00
C ALA A 642 -30.65 -18.49 8.93
N ASP A 643 -31.54 -18.32 7.94
CA ASP A 643 -31.42 -17.27 6.95
C ASP A 643 -31.41 -15.90 7.63
N PRO A 644 -30.36 -15.08 7.42
CA PRO A 644 -30.28 -13.75 7.99
C PRO A 644 -31.28 -12.77 7.41
N LEU A 645 -32.02 -13.13 6.37
CA LEU A 645 -33.02 -12.32 5.66
C LEU A 645 -32.43 -10.97 5.19
N PHE A 646 -31.38 -11.03 4.40
CA PHE A 646 -30.79 -9.83 3.80
C PHE A 646 -31.77 -9.17 2.82
N ILE A 647 -31.77 -7.83 2.78
CA ILE A 647 -32.53 -7.03 1.83
C ILE A 647 -31.72 -6.90 0.54
N GLY A 648 -32.23 -7.44 -0.56
CA GLY A 648 -31.58 -7.39 -1.87
C GLY A 648 -30.69 -8.60 -2.17
N ASP A 649 -30.04 -8.56 -3.33
CA ASP A 649 -29.17 -9.66 -3.78
C ASP A 649 -27.75 -9.50 -3.25
N VAL A 650 -27.43 -10.24 -2.18
CA VAL A 650 -26.09 -10.26 -1.59
C VAL A 650 -25.02 -10.79 -2.55
N ASN A 651 -25.44 -11.60 -3.55
CA ASN A 651 -24.51 -12.20 -4.49
C ASN A 651 -24.05 -11.22 -5.57
N GLN A 652 -24.90 -10.28 -5.96
CA GLN A 652 -24.59 -9.33 -7.03
C GLN A 652 -24.02 -8.01 -6.49
N CYS A 653 -24.51 -7.50 -5.37
CA CYS A 653 -24.29 -6.11 -4.98
C CYS A 653 -23.68 -5.93 -3.58
N GLY A 654 -23.45 -7.00 -2.81
CA GLY A 654 -22.91 -6.87 -1.45
C GLY A 654 -23.85 -6.16 -0.47
N PHE A 655 -25.17 -6.25 -0.68
CA PHE A 655 -26.15 -5.70 0.26
C PHE A 655 -26.34 -6.65 1.44
N PHE A 656 -25.79 -6.28 2.58
CA PHE A 656 -25.87 -7.05 3.82
C PHE A 656 -26.71 -6.34 4.89
N THR A 657 -27.77 -5.67 4.48
CA THR A 657 -28.77 -5.08 5.38
C THR A 657 -29.82 -6.14 5.69
N VAL A 658 -30.10 -6.39 6.95
CA VAL A 658 -31.11 -7.37 7.37
C VAL A 658 -32.51 -6.72 7.54
N GLN A 659 -33.57 -7.50 7.33
CA GLN A 659 -34.95 -7.13 7.62
C GLN A 659 -35.20 -7.07 9.13
N GLU A 660 -36.24 -6.39 9.59
CA GLU A 660 -36.59 -6.28 11.01
C GLU A 660 -36.93 -7.66 11.62
N GLU A 661 -37.52 -8.55 10.83
CA GLU A 661 -37.88 -9.92 11.25
C GLU A 661 -36.71 -10.88 11.30
N SER A 662 -35.53 -10.45 10.85
CA SER A 662 -34.32 -11.26 10.81
C SER A 662 -34.00 -11.91 12.15
N PRO A 663 -33.58 -13.17 12.14
CA PRO A 663 -33.01 -13.82 13.35
C PRO A 663 -31.83 -12.99 13.92
N ALA A 664 -31.01 -12.38 13.07
CA ALA A 664 -29.89 -11.58 13.50
C ALA A 664 -30.34 -10.33 14.27
N ALA A 665 -31.35 -9.62 13.77
CA ALA A 665 -31.93 -8.46 14.47
C ALA A 665 -32.49 -8.84 15.86
N LYS A 666 -33.16 -10.00 15.95
CA LYS A 666 -33.66 -10.54 17.24
C LYS A 666 -32.57 -10.90 18.22
N LEU A 667 -31.38 -11.26 17.75
CA LEU A 667 -30.20 -11.53 18.57
C LEU A 667 -29.36 -10.28 18.86
N GLY A 668 -29.83 -9.10 18.44
CA GLY A 668 -29.21 -7.81 18.74
C GLY A 668 -28.17 -7.35 17.70
N PHE A 669 -28.15 -7.96 16.50
CA PHE A 669 -27.40 -7.43 15.38
C PHE A 669 -28.04 -6.12 14.91
N SER A 670 -27.20 -5.11 14.66
CA SER A 670 -27.62 -3.83 14.12
C SER A 670 -27.11 -3.65 12.69
N ASN A 671 -27.94 -3.14 11.80
CA ASN A 671 -27.53 -2.89 10.42
C ASN A 671 -26.31 -1.97 10.36
N ILE A 672 -25.36 -2.34 9.52
CA ILE A 672 -24.06 -1.65 9.40
C ILE A 672 -24.19 -0.46 8.46
N THR A 673 -23.77 0.72 8.93
CA THR A 673 -23.64 1.91 8.09
C THR A 673 -22.44 1.72 7.17
N LYS A 674 -22.65 1.87 5.87
CA LYS A 674 -21.62 1.66 4.85
C LYS A 674 -20.75 2.90 4.68
N PRO A 675 -19.45 2.74 4.33
CA PRO A 675 -18.57 3.84 4.00
C PRO A 675 -19.15 4.77 2.92
N ALA A 676 -18.93 6.06 3.05
CA ALA A 676 -19.43 7.05 2.06
C ALA A 676 -18.84 6.82 0.66
N ARG A 677 -17.63 6.28 0.57
CA ARG A 677 -16.95 5.94 -0.69
C ARG A 677 -17.34 4.58 -1.27
N TRP A 678 -18.09 3.80 -0.53
CA TRP A 678 -18.60 2.54 -1.06
C TRP A 678 -19.75 2.82 -2.02
N THR A 679 -19.56 2.55 -3.29
CA THR A 679 -20.63 2.52 -4.28
C THR A 679 -21.06 1.06 -4.48
N PRO A 680 -22.35 0.75 -4.36
CA PRO A 680 -22.85 -0.57 -4.70
C PRO A 680 -22.66 -0.77 -6.21
N GLY A 681 -21.58 -1.42 -6.60
CA GLY A 681 -21.35 -1.84 -7.97
C GLY A 681 -22.01 -3.18 -8.18
N CYS A 682 -23.23 -3.19 -8.74
CA CYS A 682 -23.78 -4.38 -9.39
C CYS A 682 -23.09 -4.66 -10.75
N ASN A 683 -21.97 -4.07 -11.03
CA ASN A 683 -21.23 -4.26 -12.26
C ASN A 683 -20.52 -5.60 -12.24
N THR A 684 -21.05 -6.54 -12.99
CA THR A 684 -20.42 -7.82 -13.36
C THR A 684 -19.06 -7.63 -14.07
N ASP A 685 -18.73 -6.43 -14.50
CA ASP A 685 -17.48 -6.11 -15.19
C ASP A 685 -16.23 -6.18 -14.28
N GLU A 686 -16.37 -6.02 -12.97
CA GLU A 686 -15.25 -6.24 -12.03
C GLU A 686 -14.84 -7.73 -11.93
N LEU A 687 -15.75 -8.66 -12.21
CA LEU A 687 -15.47 -10.11 -12.20
C LEU A 687 -14.96 -10.63 -13.56
N THR A 688 -15.27 -9.96 -14.66
CA THR A 688 -14.89 -10.38 -16.01
C THR A 688 -13.55 -9.82 -16.47
N SER A 689 -12.97 -8.87 -15.77
CA SER A 689 -11.59 -8.38 -16.02
C SER A 689 -10.50 -9.39 -15.62
N ARG A 690 -10.88 -10.57 -15.11
CA ARG A 690 -9.97 -11.64 -14.66
C ARG A 690 -8.96 -12.14 -15.71
N ASN A 691 -9.14 -11.81 -17.01
CA ASN A 691 -8.25 -12.31 -18.08
C ASN A 691 -7.81 -11.28 -19.11
N LYS A 692 -8.20 -10.02 -18.97
CA LYS A 692 -7.77 -8.98 -19.91
C LYS A 692 -7.37 -7.73 -19.12
N ASN A 693 -6.10 -7.43 -19.09
CA ASN A 693 -5.50 -6.14 -18.72
C ASN A 693 -4.94 -5.97 -17.29
N PHE A 694 -4.21 -6.97 -16.75
CA PHE A 694 -3.28 -6.68 -15.64
C PHE A 694 -2.11 -5.76 -16.05
N TYR A 695 -2.00 -5.39 -17.34
CA TYR A 695 -0.90 -4.59 -17.90
C TYR A 695 -1.36 -3.63 -18.98
N HIS A 696 -2.51 -2.95 -18.80
CA HIS A 696 -2.85 -1.78 -19.61
C HIS A 696 -2.45 -0.51 -18.89
N TRP A 697 -1.15 -0.28 -18.86
CA TRP A 697 -0.57 1.04 -18.66
C TRP A 697 0.02 1.52 -19.99
#